data_077528ecd84f3cd37a75cf38257a9de9
#
_entry.id   077528ecd84f3cd37a75cf38257a9de9
#
_cell.length_a   1.000
_cell.length_b   1.000
_cell.length_c   1.000
_cell.angle_alpha   90.00
_cell.angle_beta   90.00
_cell.angle_gamma   90.00
#
_symmetry.space_group_name_H-M   'P 1'
#
loop_
_entity.id
_entity.type
_entity.pdbx_description
1 polymer ?
#
loop_
_entity_poly.entity_id
_entity_poly.type
_entity_poly.pdbx_seq_one_letter_code
_entity_poly.pdbx_strand_id
1 'polypeptide(L)'
;MIMNKHLFFFWILVSFLFIPSLYAQKKADTLAASINYKTADSLLKKRDFNTSVLLFNEVLNVYEKTSAFKKIADCYYKLGKCYEESLDYNKAQKFYEKSLKLKKEKLPSNHESISISLSSLGRLNFIQSNYKTALSFFEEALKVSLKAHKETDQVIGNRYNNIGLCYYNLGDLHTSLKYLEKSLNIDIKSLEENHINIGFSYINIGLIYFDLMQDEKAMMYYQKSLPYFVKNDYNKGLLGVYNNTGNILKSQGELNKALNYYQKSLAITLEYFKEDVSLLSLIYMNIGNTYGMLGAFDDALIYLNKSLEYYKTILDKNHDKIAKLYDNIGSLYSSKGDYNTALKYSKKGLTIQEKLGNHLETAYSLKLLGELKYKYEFYDEALFYNKKGLKLTQKIYGATHLLTSNLHYNMGITHYKKENYKTALKYLDSALISNSKNAAANKSKALNLNNYFDHQLLLKTIHKKAQTLQLQSIQNKDNKQLEQSATLYYQADYIIDYIRESINNHQDKLVLAEQAKAIYADAITTHLLQYKNTTEKKHLINAWHFTEKSRSNTLKDLLNDTNAKNFSNLPSELLDFEKSIKSDIAYYQSQIVAEQSENTLDTDKIKSFENELFTINQKKDSLIKVLKKDYPKYYQLKHKTESFSVKDIQDKINNRTTVLEFFSTKSKIYAFTISKNDVSIKELTISELDKKIERFNTSITSENLNDYKKIASVLYQELIKPLDKKLIGDELIIIPDDILWYLNFDLLLTNNNNKNSRELPYLLKKHAISYSNSADLLFNPIIKNTSESKTLKKCLAFSYSNAPSTKKSNKNSVSPANDIKEDLPGARKEIDMISKIIDGQYYYGVNAIESTFKQNVEKYNILHLALHGEVDNENPENSKLFFTKSKDTIEDDILYNHELFALNIPADLVVLSACNTGIGEIANGGEGIMSLGNAFQYAGAKSLLLSKWEVHDKSTPELMKCFYSNLKKGMNKPKALQQAKLKYLANTEAFYTNPFYWGKFLYYREYRCYKFKKQFK
;
A
#
# COMPACT_ATOMS: atom_id res chain seq x y z
N MET A 1 -54.29 -91.86 -15.54
CA MET A 1 -54.74 -90.41 -15.39
C MET A 1 -54.60 -89.92 -13.98
N ILE A 2 -54.11 -90.63 -13.02
CA ILE A 2 -53.97 -90.27 -11.62
C ILE A 2 -52.55 -89.73 -11.32
N MET A 3 -51.50 -90.16 -12.08
CA MET A 3 -50.10 -89.74 -11.84
C MET A 3 -49.77 -88.25 -12.24
N ASN A 4 -50.49 -87.66 -13.18
CA ASN A 4 -50.27 -86.26 -13.60
C ASN A 4 -50.84 -85.18 -12.64
N LYS A 5 -51.88 -85.53 -11.81
CA LYS A 5 -52.42 -84.60 -10.82
C LYS A 5 -51.51 -84.37 -9.62
N HIS A 6 -50.73 -85.40 -9.19
CA HIS A 6 -49.78 -85.21 -8.09
C HIS A 6 -48.51 -84.43 -8.48
N LEU A 7 -48.07 -84.58 -9.73
CA LEU A 7 -46.96 -83.78 -10.24
C LEU A 7 -47.34 -82.29 -10.37
N PHE A 8 -48.55 -81.99 -10.78
CA PHE A 8 -49.10 -80.65 -10.90
C PHE A 8 -49.29 -79.95 -9.51
N PHE A 9 -49.84 -80.74 -8.53
CA PHE A 9 -49.89 -80.24 -7.14
C PHE A 9 -48.54 -80.10 -6.49
N PHE A 10 -47.55 -80.90 -6.77
CA PHE A 10 -46.18 -80.80 -6.27
C PHE A 10 -45.52 -79.54 -6.84
N TRP A 11 -45.70 -79.22 -8.12
CA TRP A 11 -45.20 -78.02 -8.76
C TRP A 11 -45.87 -76.72 -8.21
N ILE A 12 -47.14 -76.78 -7.91
CA ILE A 12 -47.87 -75.69 -7.29
C ILE A 12 -47.41 -75.54 -5.84
N LEU A 13 -47.19 -76.57 -5.06
CA LEU A 13 -46.68 -76.50 -3.69
C LEU A 13 -45.25 -76.03 -3.64
N VAL A 14 -44.41 -76.47 -4.56
CA VAL A 14 -43.02 -75.94 -4.71
C VAL A 14 -43.04 -74.53 -5.13
N SER A 15 -43.93 -74.09 -6.04
CA SER A 15 -44.02 -72.67 -6.37
C SER A 15 -44.53 -71.80 -5.20
N PHE A 16 -45.46 -72.32 -4.37
CA PHE A 16 -45.93 -71.62 -3.16
C PHE A 16 -44.84 -71.49 -2.05
N LEU A 17 -43.88 -72.37 -1.97
CA LEU A 17 -42.76 -72.36 -1.02
C LEU A 17 -41.58 -71.52 -1.55
N PHE A 18 -41.36 -71.48 -2.86
CA PHE A 18 -40.31 -70.70 -3.47
C PHE A 18 -40.65 -69.18 -3.57
N ILE A 19 -41.95 -68.81 -3.81
CA ILE A 19 -42.40 -67.43 -3.93
C ILE A 19 -42.21 -66.66 -2.63
N PRO A 20 -42.62 -67.15 -1.40
CA PRO A 20 -42.39 -66.45 -0.14
C PRO A 20 -40.91 -66.35 0.21
N SER A 21 -40.06 -67.37 -0.08
CA SER A 21 -38.63 -67.31 0.20
C SER A 21 -37.93 -66.33 -0.70
N LEU A 22 -38.25 -66.29 -2.02
CA LEU A 22 -37.73 -65.23 -2.92
C LEU A 22 -38.21 -63.84 -2.52
N TYR A 23 -39.46 -63.67 -2.05
CA TYR A 23 -40.00 -62.41 -1.58
C TYR A 23 -39.34 -61.96 -0.25
N ALA A 24 -39.10 -62.91 0.66
CA ALA A 24 -38.38 -62.61 1.92
C ALA A 24 -36.92 -62.28 1.67
N GLN A 25 -36.23 -62.95 0.76
CA GLN A 25 -34.86 -62.63 0.37
C GLN A 25 -34.78 -61.25 -0.32
N LYS A 26 -35.68 -60.94 -1.25
CA LYS A 26 -35.80 -59.70 -1.93
C LYS A 26 -36.06 -58.53 -0.93
N LYS A 27 -36.82 -58.78 0.16
CA LYS A 27 -37.11 -57.83 1.23
C LYS A 27 -35.86 -57.65 2.13
N ALA A 28 -35.11 -58.70 2.42
CA ALA A 28 -33.88 -58.68 3.17
C ALA A 28 -32.77 -57.89 2.41
N ASP A 29 -32.63 -58.18 1.12
CA ASP A 29 -31.65 -57.48 0.25
C ASP A 29 -31.95 -56.00 0.14
N THR A 30 -33.24 -55.60 0.04
CA THR A 30 -33.60 -54.18 0.01
C THR A 30 -33.42 -53.49 1.35
N LEU A 31 -33.54 -54.17 2.49
CA LEU A 31 -33.26 -53.64 3.80
C LEU A 31 -31.74 -53.39 3.99
N ALA A 32 -30.94 -54.40 3.62
CA ALA A 32 -29.48 -54.28 3.63
C ALA A 32 -28.99 -53.14 2.73
N ALA A 33 -29.53 -53.01 1.53
CA ALA A 33 -29.24 -51.91 0.62
C ALA A 33 -29.63 -50.56 1.24
N SER A 34 -30.73 -50.46 2.01
CA SER A 34 -31.12 -49.20 2.68
C SER A 34 -30.16 -48.82 3.80
N ILE A 35 -29.58 -49.78 4.53
CA ILE A 35 -28.57 -49.57 5.54
C ILE A 35 -27.26 -49.11 4.86
N ASN A 36 -26.81 -49.83 3.82
CA ASN A 36 -25.61 -49.46 3.06
C ASN A 36 -25.72 -48.04 2.41
N TYR A 37 -26.93 -47.66 1.94
CA TYR A 37 -27.19 -46.30 1.45
C TYR A 37 -26.94 -45.25 2.52
N LYS A 38 -27.45 -45.46 3.74
CA LYS A 38 -27.23 -44.51 4.86
C LYS A 38 -25.75 -44.44 5.26
N THR A 39 -25.07 -45.60 5.25
CA THR A 39 -23.64 -45.67 5.53
C THR A 39 -22.83 -44.93 4.46
N ALA A 40 -23.14 -45.11 3.18
CA ALA A 40 -22.52 -44.42 2.06
C ALA A 40 -22.75 -42.91 2.15
N ASP A 41 -23.95 -42.45 2.51
CA ASP A 41 -24.24 -41.01 2.70
C ASP A 41 -23.50 -40.43 3.90
N SER A 42 -23.31 -41.22 4.96
CA SER A 42 -22.47 -40.80 6.12
C SER A 42 -21.00 -40.66 5.74
N LEU A 43 -20.46 -41.61 4.97
CA LEU A 43 -19.08 -41.58 4.46
C LEU A 43 -18.86 -40.42 3.50
N LEU A 44 -19.82 -40.11 2.64
CA LEU A 44 -19.80 -38.93 1.78
C LEU A 44 -19.68 -37.65 2.62
N LYS A 45 -20.43 -37.51 3.71
CA LYS A 45 -20.34 -36.37 4.65
C LYS A 45 -19.00 -36.33 5.36
N LYS A 46 -18.36 -37.46 5.64
CA LYS A 46 -17.02 -37.57 6.21
C LYS A 46 -15.88 -37.42 5.19
N ARG A 47 -16.23 -37.18 3.92
CA ARG A 47 -15.29 -37.02 2.79
C ARG A 47 -14.53 -38.33 2.42
N ASP A 48 -14.99 -39.50 2.84
CA ASP A 48 -14.48 -40.77 2.33
C ASP A 48 -15.21 -41.13 1.03
N PHE A 49 -14.79 -40.48 -0.06
CA PHE A 49 -15.46 -40.58 -1.36
C PHE A 49 -15.29 -41.97 -1.98
N ASN A 50 -14.12 -42.60 -1.83
CA ASN A 50 -13.83 -43.91 -2.44
C ASN A 50 -14.74 -45.00 -1.89
N THR A 51 -14.82 -45.12 -0.57
CA THR A 51 -15.69 -46.11 0.10
C THR A 51 -17.16 -45.79 -0.16
N SER A 52 -17.51 -44.48 -0.14
CA SER A 52 -18.88 -44.05 -0.45
C SER A 52 -19.32 -44.45 -1.86
N VAL A 53 -18.47 -44.29 -2.89
CA VAL A 53 -18.72 -44.67 -4.28
C VAL A 53 -18.92 -46.18 -4.40
N LEU A 54 -18.08 -46.98 -3.73
CA LEU A 54 -18.22 -48.48 -3.74
C LEU A 54 -19.59 -48.88 -3.19
N LEU A 55 -19.96 -48.39 -2.02
CA LEU A 55 -21.23 -48.72 -1.38
C LEU A 55 -22.44 -48.24 -2.21
N PHE A 56 -22.39 -47.01 -2.78
CA PHE A 56 -23.49 -46.55 -3.64
C PHE A 56 -23.66 -47.41 -4.91
N ASN A 57 -22.58 -47.96 -5.49
CA ASN A 57 -22.65 -48.85 -6.63
C ASN A 57 -23.25 -50.23 -6.23
N GLU A 58 -22.88 -50.77 -5.07
CA GLU A 58 -23.50 -52.00 -4.56
C GLU A 58 -25.00 -51.81 -4.34
N VAL A 59 -25.39 -50.72 -3.68
CA VAL A 59 -26.79 -50.34 -3.43
C VAL A 59 -27.54 -50.13 -4.74
N LEU A 60 -26.93 -49.51 -5.74
CA LEU A 60 -27.51 -49.30 -7.06
C LEU A 60 -27.88 -50.60 -7.74
N ASN A 61 -26.94 -51.59 -7.74
CA ASN A 61 -27.18 -52.90 -8.32
C ASN A 61 -28.41 -53.64 -7.73
N VAL A 62 -28.64 -53.49 -6.41
CA VAL A 62 -29.80 -54.06 -5.73
C VAL A 62 -31.09 -53.33 -6.15
N TYR A 63 -31.06 -52.01 -6.21
CA TYR A 63 -32.24 -51.22 -6.57
C TYR A 63 -32.60 -51.37 -8.06
N GLU A 64 -31.66 -51.58 -8.97
CA GLU A 64 -31.90 -51.85 -10.37
C GLU A 64 -32.63 -53.18 -10.54
N LYS A 65 -32.23 -54.24 -9.82
CA LYS A 65 -32.95 -55.54 -9.81
C LYS A 65 -34.36 -55.41 -9.25
N THR A 66 -34.61 -54.42 -8.40
CA THR A 66 -35.97 -54.24 -7.80
C THR A 66 -36.81 -53.18 -8.52
N SER A 67 -36.31 -52.62 -9.63
CA SER A 67 -36.94 -51.53 -10.38
C SER A 67 -37.41 -50.36 -9.53
N ALA A 68 -36.69 -50.05 -8.45
CA ALA A 68 -37.01 -48.99 -7.51
C ALA A 68 -36.53 -47.63 -8.05
N PHE A 69 -37.16 -47.12 -9.10
CA PHE A 69 -36.71 -46.00 -9.91
C PHE A 69 -36.33 -44.74 -9.07
N LYS A 70 -37.08 -44.39 -7.99
CA LYS A 70 -36.74 -43.26 -7.12
C LYS A 70 -35.39 -43.47 -6.44
N LYS A 71 -35.14 -44.65 -5.88
CA LYS A 71 -33.89 -45.00 -5.20
C LYS A 71 -32.73 -45.10 -6.16
N ILE A 72 -32.98 -45.63 -7.39
CA ILE A 72 -31.98 -45.64 -8.48
C ILE A 72 -31.56 -44.24 -8.86
N ALA A 73 -32.55 -43.35 -9.06
CA ALA A 73 -32.27 -41.93 -9.38
C ALA A 73 -31.51 -41.19 -8.27
N ASP A 74 -31.80 -41.51 -6.99
CA ASP A 74 -31.10 -40.97 -5.85
C ASP A 74 -29.67 -41.52 -5.73
N CYS A 75 -29.44 -42.81 -6.00
CA CYS A 75 -28.09 -43.39 -6.06
C CYS A 75 -27.25 -42.73 -7.16
N TYR A 76 -27.80 -42.55 -8.37
CA TYR A 76 -27.11 -41.80 -9.42
C TYR A 76 -26.79 -40.35 -8.98
N TYR A 77 -27.71 -39.67 -8.32
CA TYR A 77 -27.47 -38.32 -7.79
C TYR A 77 -26.35 -38.29 -6.74
N LYS A 78 -26.33 -39.26 -5.80
CA LYS A 78 -25.30 -39.37 -4.76
C LYS A 78 -23.93 -39.72 -5.32
N LEU A 79 -23.88 -40.64 -6.31
CA LEU A 79 -22.65 -40.94 -7.05
C LEU A 79 -22.12 -39.69 -7.77
N GLY A 80 -23.00 -38.93 -8.45
CA GLY A 80 -22.64 -37.65 -9.04
C GLY A 80 -22.04 -36.69 -8.02
N LYS A 81 -22.61 -36.64 -6.81
CA LYS A 81 -22.09 -35.80 -5.71
C LYS A 81 -20.73 -36.29 -5.19
N CYS A 82 -20.53 -37.61 -5.04
CA CYS A 82 -19.24 -38.18 -4.66
C CYS A 82 -18.13 -37.78 -5.66
N TYR A 83 -18.41 -37.94 -6.95
CA TYR A 83 -17.44 -37.60 -8.00
C TYR A 83 -17.20 -36.08 -8.12
N GLU A 84 -18.21 -35.23 -7.87
CA GLU A 84 -18.04 -33.79 -7.83
C GLU A 84 -17.13 -33.37 -6.67
N GLU A 85 -17.36 -33.88 -5.47
CA GLU A 85 -16.55 -33.60 -4.29
C GLU A 85 -15.11 -34.17 -4.39
N SER A 86 -14.93 -35.26 -5.15
CA SER A 86 -13.60 -35.80 -5.49
C SER A 86 -12.98 -35.18 -6.75
N LEU A 87 -13.57 -34.09 -7.27
CA LEU A 87 -13.10 -33.30 -8.42
C LEU A 87 -13.10 -34.07 -9.78
N ASP A 88 -13.73 -35.24 -9.88
CA ASP A 88 -13.94 -35.94 -11.16
C ASP A 88 -15.22 -35.44 -11.84
N TYR A 89 -15.15 -34.23 -12.38
CA TYR A 89 -16.31 -33.54 -12.96
C TYR A 89 -16.95 -34.27 -14.14
N ASN A 90 -16.16 -35.04 -14.91
CA ASN A 90 -16.68 -35.80 -16.05
C ASN A 90 -17.60 -36.96 -15.61
N LYS A 91 -17.19 -37.69 -14.56
CA LYS A 91 -18.05 -38.73 -13.99
C LYS A 91 -19.25 -38.13 -13.26
N ALA A 92 -19.03 -37.02 -12.51
CA ALA A 92 -20.12 -36.32 -11.85
C ALA A 92 -21.23 -35.92 -12.84
N GLN A 93 -20.86 -35.30 -13.96
CA GLN A 93 -21.81 -34.94 -15.01
C GLN A 93 -22.61 -36.13 -15.51
N LYS A 94 -21.92 -37.20 -15.87
CA LYS A 94 -22.56 -38.44 -16.39
C LYS A 94 -23.57 -39.01 -15.40
N PHE A 95 -23.28 -39.03 -14.11
CA PHE A 95 -24.18 -39.55 -13.10
C PHE A 95 -25.35 -38.59 -12.80
N TYR A 96 -25.14 -37.30 -12.78
CA TYR A 96 -26.21 -36.32 -12.65
C TYR A 96 -27.16 -36.34 -13.84
N GLU A 97 -26.67 -36.52 -15.07
CA GLU A 97 -27.49 -36.67 -16.28
C GLU A 97 -28.35 -37.94 -16.23
N LYS A 98 -27.78 -39.10 -15.78
CA LYS A 98 -28.54 -40.33 -15.57
C LYS A 98 -29.67 -40.15 -14.54
N SER A 99 -29.35 -39.49 -13.42
CA SER A 99 -30.34 -39.15 -12.39
C SER A 99 -31.47 -38.27 -12.94
N LEU A 100 -31.11 -37.19 -13.66
CA LEU A 100 -32.05 -36.23 -14.24
C LEU A 100 -32.95 -36.93 -15.28
N LYS A 101 -32.37 -37.72 -16.18
CA LYS A 101 -33.12 -38.46 -17.20
C LYS A 101 -34.20 -39.33 -16.56
N LEU A 102 -33.81 -40.16 -15.59
CA LEU A 102 -34.73 -41.05 -14.90
C LEU A 102 -35.84 -40.33 -14.15
N LYS A 103 -35.48 -39.17 -13.50
CA LYS A 103 -36.44 -38.32 -12.80
C LYS A 103 -37.43 -37.66 -13.77
N LYS A 104 -36.97 -37.14 -14.91
CA LYS A 104 -37.86 -36.56 -15.95
C LYS A 104 -38.82 -37.59 -16.56
N GLU A 105 -38.40 -38.85 -16.72
CA GLU A 105 -39.23 -39.94 -17.26
C GLU A 105 -40.29 -40.46 -16.27
N LYS A 106 -39.98 -40.43 -14.95
CA LYS A 106 -40.78 -41.16 -13.94
C LYS A 106 -41.47 -40.25 -12.91
N LEU A 107 -41.18 -38.96 -12.87
CA LEU A 107 -41.77 -38.04 -11.93
C LEU A 107 -42.57 -36.93 -12.64
N PRO A 108 -43.54 -36.31 -11.96
CA PRO A 108 -44.25 -35.14 -12.49
C PRO A 108 -43.28 -34.02 -12.83
N SER A 109 -43.55 -33.24 -13.86
CA SER A 109 -42.67 -32.19 -14.39
C SER A 109 -42.39 -31.06 -13.40
N ASN A 110 -43.18 -30.94 -12.33
CA ASN A 110 -43.03 -29.97 -11.26
C ASN A 110 -42.36 -30.57 -10.01
N HIS A 111 -41.84 -31.79 -10.07
CA HIS A 111 -41.25 -32.42 -8.88
C HIS A 111 -39.90 -31.79 -8.55
N GLU A 112 -39.72 -31.31 -7.30
CA GLU A 112 -38.52 -30.54 -6.89
C GLU A 112 -37.21 -31.32 -7.06
N SER A 113 -37.22 -32.67 -6.99
CA SER A 113 -35.99 -33.44 -7.22
C SER A 113 -35.43 -33.30 -8.65
N ILE A 114 -36.27 -32.91 -9.63
CA ILE A 114 -35.82 -32.57 -10.99
C ILE A 114 -35.04 -31.27 -10.95
N SER A 115 -35.58 -30.23 -10.27
CA SER A 115 -34.92 -28.94 -10.10
C SER A 115 -33.58 -29.10 -9.36
N ILE A 116 -33.48 -29.94 -8.35
CA ILE A 116 -32.23 -30.23 -7.63
C ILE A 116 -31.17 -30.82 -8.57
N SER A 117 -31.54 -31.81 -9.42
CA SER A 117 -30.60 -32.42 -10.39
C SER A 117 -30.16 -31.40 -11.46
N LEU A 118 -31.08 -30.56 -11.96
CA LEU A 118 -30.81 -29.48 -12.88
C LEU A 118 -29.83 -28.46 -12.26
N SER A 119 -30.07 -28.09 -11.01
CA SER A 119 -29.20 -27.17 -10.29
C SER A 119 -27.79 -27.72 -10.05
N SER A 120 -27.68 -29.05 -9.81
CA SER A 120 -26.37 -29.71 -9.68
C SER A 120 -25.60 -29.71 -11.00
N LEU A 121 -26.26 -29.96 -12.12
CA LEU A 121 -25.69 -29.85 -13.46
C LEU A 121 -25.32 -28.40 -13.78
N GLY A 122 -26.16 -27.44 -13.42
CA GLY A 122 -25.87 -26.01 -13.54
C GLY A 122 -24.61 -25.63 -12.76
N ARG A 123 -24.51 -26.05 -11.49
CA ARG A 123 -23.34 -25.79 -10.63
C ARG A 123 -22.07 -26.46 -11.19
N LEU A 124 -22.15 -27.68 -11.68
CA LEU A 124 -21.01 -28.36 -12.27
C LEU A 124 -20.48 -27.64 -13.52
N ASN A 125 -21.37 -27.18 -14.39
CA ASN A 125 -21.00 -26.38 -15.56
C ASN A 125 -20.46 -25.00 -15.17
N PHE A 126 -21.01 -24.40 -14.10
CA PHE A 126 -20.50 -23.15 -13.57
C PHE A 126 -19.05 -23.29 -13.06
N ILE A 127 -18.75 -24.36 -12.31
CA ILE A 127 -17.39 -24.67 -11.83
C ILE A 127 -16.43 -24.87 -13.01
N GLN A 128 -16.89 -25.45 -14.11
CA GLN A 128 -16.09 -25.63 -15.33
C GLN A 128 -16.04 -24.41 -16.25
N SER A 129 -16.55 -23.25 -15.81
CA SER A 129 -16.64 -21.99 -16.57
C SER A 129 -17.55 -22.03 -17.80
N ASN A 130 -18.41 -23.03 -17.92
CA ASN A 130 -19.41 -23.15 -18.97
C ASN A 130 -20.68 -22.36 -18.64
N TYR A 131 -20.54 -21.03 -18.43
CA TYR A 131 -21.58 -20.19 -17.82
C TYR A 131 -22.91 -20.13 -18.58
N LYS A 132 -22.90 -20.19 -19.93
CA LYS A 132 -24.13 -20.22 -20.75
C LYS A 132 -24.93 -21.51 -20.54
N THR A 133 -24.24 -22.65 -20.49
CA THR A 133 -24.85 -23.96 -20.21
C THR A 133 -25.35 -24.02 -18.78
N ALA A 134 -24.58 -23.49 -17.81
CA ALA A 134 -24.98 -23.40 -16.42
C ALA A 134 -26.26 -22.56 -16.26
N LEU A 135 -26.33 -21.41 -16.92
CA LEU A 135 -27.49 -20.51 -16.90
C LEU A 135 -28.75 -21.24 -17.40
N SER A 136 -28.66 -21.96 -18.53
CA SER A 136 -29.79 -22.73 -19.07
C SER A 136 -30.31 -23.77 -18.08
N PHE A 137 -29.43 -24.49 -17.40
CA PHE A 137 -29.83 -25.45 -16.36
C PHE A 137 -30.45 -24.75 -15.14
N PHE A 138 -29.94 -23.62 -14.69
CA PHE A 138 -30.51 -22.88 -13.55
C PHE A 138 -31.86 -22.24 -13.88
N GLU A 139 -32.06 -21.76 -15.10
CA GLU A 139 -33.36 -21.21 -15.55
C GLU A 139 -34.42 -22.36 -15.65
N GLU A 140 -34.04 -23.54 -16.17
CA GLU A 140 -34.94 -24.70 -16.17
C GLU A 140 -35.24 -25.15 -14.73
N ALA A 141 -34.24 -25.15 -13.83
CA ALA A 141 -34.45 -25.45 -12.42
C ALA A 141 -35.42 -24.48 -11.74
N LEU A 142 -35.26 -23.17 -12.00
CA LEU A 142 -36.15 -22.13 -11.48
C LEU A 142 -37.60 -22.34 -11.97
N LYS A 143 -37.77 -22.64 -13.25
CA LYS A 143 -39.09 -22.91 -13.84
C LYS A 143 -39.81 -24.10 -13.19
N VAL A 144 -39.04 -25.14 -12.83
CA VAL A 144 -39.58 -26.32 -12.09
C VAL A 144 -39.90 -25.93 -10.65
N SER A 145 -38.98 -25.22 -9.95
CA SER A 145 -39.19 -24.84 -8.56
C SER A 145 -40.35 -23.88 -8.38
N LEU A 146 -40.60 -22.91 -9.28
CA LEU A 146 -41.74 -21.99 -9.23
C LEU A 146 -43.10 -22.65 -9.37
N LYS A 147 -43.14 -23.89 -9.89
CA LYS A 147 -44.37 -24.68 -9.93
C LYS A 147 -44.60 -25.49 -8.64
N ALA A 148 -43.54 -25.73 -7.85
CA ALA A 148 -43.56 -26.54 -6.64
C ALA A 148 -43.56 -25.68 -5.35
N HIS A 149 -43.09 -24.48 -5.37
CA HIS A 149 -42.83 -23.59 -4.24
C HIS A 149 -43.41 -22.19 -4.43
N LYS A 150 -43.66 -21.49 -3.32
CA LYS A 150 -44.00 -20.05 -3.37
C LYS A 150 -42.78 -19.21 -3.78
N GLU A 151 -43.02 -18.12 -4.47
CA GLU A 151 -41.93 -17.23 -4.92
C GLU A 151 -41.10 -16.68 -3.75
N THR A 152 -41.64 -16.66 -2.54
CA THR A 152 -40.97 -16.21 -1.30
C THR A 152 -40.12 -17.29 -0.60
N ASP A 153 -40.16 -18.53 -1.09
CA ASP A 153 -39.45 -19.64 -0.47
C ASP A 153 -37.94 -19.55 -0.76
N GLN A 154 -37.13 -19.90 0.23
CA GLN A 154 -35.65 -19.85 0.11
C GLN A 154 -35.09 -20.64 -1.09
N VAL A 155 -35.78 -21.73 -1.47
CA VAL A 155 -35.42 -22.51 -2.66
C VAL A 155 -35.38 -21.63 -3.91
N ILE A 156 -36.36 -20.72 -4.06
CA ILE A 156 -36.44 -19.77 -5.17
C ILE A 156 -35.32 -18.71 -5.03
N GLY A 157 -35.04 -18.20 -3.81
CA GLY A 157 -33.92 -17.31 -3.53
C GLY A 157 -32.59 -17.89 -4.02
N ASN A 158 -32.33 -19.17 -3.70
CA ASN A 158 -31.13 -19.89 -4.15
C ASN A 158 -31.05 -20.00 -5.68
N ARG A 159 -32.17 -20.18 -6.38
CA ARG A 159 -32.19 -20.22 -7.86
C ARG A 159 -31.85 -18.83 -8.43
N TYR A 160 -32.44 -17.76 -7.87
CA TYR A 160 -32.12 -16.40 -8.28
C TYR A 160 -30.64 -16.05 -8.06
N ASN A 161 -30.05 -16.45 -6.91
CA ASN A 161 -28.62 -16.27 -6.66
C ASN A 161 -27.75 -16.93 -7.73
N ASN A 162 -28.04 -18.21 -8.06
CA ASN A 162 -27.24 -18.94 -9.04
C ASN A 162 -27.36 -18.34 -10.45
N ILE A 163 -28.55 -17.92 -10.85
CA ILE A 163 -28.79 -17.21 -12.13
C ILE A 163 -28.02 -15.88 -12.13
N GLY A 164 -28.10 -15.11 -11.03
CA GLY A 164 -27.35 -13.86 -10.86
C GLY A 164 -25.85 -14.05 -11.05
N LEU A 165 -25.26 -15.08 -10.41
CA LEU A 165 -23.85 -15.39 -10.57
C LEU A 165 -23.47 -15.82 -12.00
N CYS A 166 -24.36 -16.46 -12.74
CA CYS A 166 -24.14 -16.77 -14.15
C CYS A 166 -24.09 -15.50 -14.99
N TYR A 167 -25.04 -14.57 -14.82
CA TYR A 167 -25.03 -13.28 -15.51
C TYR A 167 -23.80 -12.46 -15.15
N TYR A 168 -23.36 -12.49 -13.90
CA TYR A 168 -22.10 -11.88 -13.47
C TYR A 168 -20.90 -12.35 -14.30
N ASN A 169 -20.71 -13.68 -14.38
CA ASN A 169 -19.60 -14.26 -15.14
C ASN A 169 -19.73 -14.11 -16.66
N LEU A 170 -20.94 -13.88 -17.17
CA LEU A 170 -21.19 -13.54 -18.57
C LEU A 170 -20.99 -12.02 -18.86
N GLY A 171 -20.77 -11.20 -17.82
CA GLY A 171 -20.54 -9.76 -17.95
C GLY A 171 -21.79 -8.89 -17.93
N ASP A 172 -22.99 -9.48 -17.78
CA ASP A 172 -24.24 -8.72 -17.65
C ASP A 172 -24.50 -8.35 -16.18
N LEU A 173 -23.79 -7.33 -15.72
CA LEU A 173 -23.79 -6.89 -14.32
C LEU A 173 -25.16 -6.35 -13.87
N HIS A 174 -25.93 -5.69 -14.77
CA HIS A 174 -27.24 -5.15 -14.43
C HIS A 174 -28.28 -6.24 -14.21
N THR A 175 -28.32 -7.22 -15.09
CA THR A 175 -29.21 -8.38 -14.93
C THR A 175 -28.80 -9.21 -13.71
N SER A 176 -27.50 -9.39 -13.48
CA SER A 176 -26.97 -10.05 -12.27
C SER A 176 -27.47 -9.37 -11.00
N LEU A 177 -27.29 -8.06 -10.88
CA LEU A 177 -27.73 -7.28 -9.71
C LEU A 177 -29.22 -7.48 -9.42
N LYS A 178 -30.08 -7.40 -10.45
CA LYS A 178 -31.51 -7.61 -10.32
C LYS A 178 -31.87 -8.98 -9.72
N TYR A 179 -31.20 -10.05 -10.16
CA TYR A 179 -31.43 -11.40 -9.63
C TYR A 179 -30.89 -11.57 -8.21
N LEU A 180 -29.70 -11.01 -7.90
CA LEU A 180 -29.11 -11.07 -6.56
C LEU A 180 -29.92 -10.26 -5.54
N GLU A 181 -30.47 -9.09 -5.92
CA GLU A 181 -31.38 -8.32 -5.05
C GLU A 181 -32.70 -9.06 -4.78
N LYS A 182 -33.26 -9.79 -5.76
CA LYS A 182 -34.40 -10.68 -5.53
C LYS A 182 -34.07 -11.79 -4.55
N SER A 183 -32.87 -12.41 -4.69
CA SER A 183 -32.39 -13.43 -3.77
C SER A 183 -32.28 -12.88 -2.35
N LEU A 184 -31.57 -11.75 -2.16
CA LEU A 184 -31.39 -11.10 -0.85
C LEU A 184 -32.76 -10.75 -0.19
N ASN A 185 -33.70 -10.23 -0.95
CA ASN A 185 -35.01 -9.88 -0.40
C ASN A 185 -35.79 -11.14 0.09
N ILE A 186 -35.63 -12.26 -0.58
CA ILE A 186 -36.19 -13.54 -0.12
C ILE A 186 -35.44 -14.02 1.14
N ASP A 187 -34.10 -14.01 1.13
CA ASP A 187 -33.29 -14.46 2.26
C ASP A 187 -33.64 -13.67 3.54
N ILE A 188 -33.74 -12.34 3.46
CA ILE A 188 -34.11 -11.48 4.62
C ILE A 188 -35.52 -11.83 5.16
N LYS A 189 -36.46 -12.24 4.32
CA LYS A 189 -37.84 -12.54 4.72
C LYS A 189 -38.06 -13.99 5.19
N SER A 190 -37.23 -14.93 4.68
CA SER A 190 -37.44 -16.37 4.89
C SER A 190 -36.45 -17.01 5.88
N LEU A 191 -35.34 -16.33 6.19
CA LEU A 191 -34.31 -16.86 7.08
C LEU A 191 -34.33 -16.14 8.44
N GLU A 192 -33.72 -16.76 9.44
CA GLU A 192 -33.47 -16.13 10.74
C GLU A 192 -32.58 -14.89 10.59
N GLU A 193 -32.77 -13.89 11.46
CA GLU A 193 -32.13 -12.57 11.38
C GLU A 193 -30.59 -12.62 11.22
N ASN A 194 -29.94 -13.64 11.76
CA ASN A 194 -28.48 -13.78 11.74
C ASN A 194 -27.99 -14.92 10.82
N HIS A 195 -28.78 -15.36 9.86
CA HIS A 195 -28.41 -16.49 9.01
C HIS A 195 -27.29 -16.13 8.04
N ILE A 196 -26.25 -17.00 7.94
CA ILE A 196 -25.03 -16.76 7.14
C ILE A 196 -25.30 -16.52 5.64
N ASN A 197 -26.37 -17.07 5.08
CA ASN A 197 -26.72 -16.85 3.66
C ASN A 197 -27.02 -15.38 3.36
N ILE A 198 -27.61 -14.63 4.31
CA ILE A 198 -27.82 -13.18 4.15
C ILE A 198 -26.45 -12.47 3.98
N GLY A 199 -25.46 -12.89 4.78
CA GLY A 199 -24.08 -12.39 4.66
C GLY A 199 -23.49 -12.67 3.26
N PHE A 200 -23.68 -13.88 2.72
CA PHE A 200 -23.22 -14.22 1.37
C PHE A 200 -23.96 -13.44 0.28
N SER A 201 -25.27 -13.22 0.42
CA SER A 201 -26.05 -12.41 -0.52
C SER A 201 -25.52 -10.96 -0.54
N TYR A 202 -25.14 -10.39 0.62
CA TYR A 202 -24.47 -9.09 0.66
C TYR A 202 -23.10 -9.12 -0.03
N ILE A 203 -22.27 -10.16 0.16
CA ILE A 203 -20.98 -10.28 -0.54
C ILE A 203 -21.18 -10.29 -2.05
N ASN A 204 -22.14 -11.09 -2.55
CA ASN A 204 -22.40 -11.22 -3.98
C ASN A 204 -22.85 -9.88 -4.61
N ILE A 205 -23.72 -9.13 -3.93
CA ILE A 205 -24.13 -7.79 -4.37
C ILE A 205 -22.92 -6.83 -4.32
N GLY A 206 -22.09 -6.91 -3.27
CA GLY A 206 -20.88 -6.11 -3.15
C GLY A 206 -19.90 -6.34 -4.32
N LEU A 207 -19.73 -7.59 -4.79
CA LEU A 207 -18.93 -7.91 -5.97
C LEU A 207 -19.44 -7.20 -7.22
N ILE A 208 -20.77 -7.19 -7.43
CA ILE A 208 -21.35 -6.49 -8.59
C ILE A 208 -21.06 -4.99 -8.52
N TYR A 209 -21.24 -4.37 -7.34
CA TYR A 209 -20.94 -2.95 -7.20
C TYR A 209 -19.46 -2.63 -7.39
N PHE A 210 -18.56 -3.55 -6.97
CA PHE A 210 -17.13 -3.41 -7.24
C PHE A 210 -16.84 -3.39 -8.75
N ASP A 211 -17.38 -4.34 -9.51
CA ASP A 211 -17.19 -4.40 -10.96
C ASP A 211 -17.90 -3.27 -11.72
N LEU A 212 -18.94 -2.68 -11.12
CA LEU A 212 -19.58 -1.45 -11.59
C LEU A 212 -18.77 -0.19 -11.20
N MET A 213 -17.57 -0.36 -10.59
CA MET A 213 -16.72 0.74 -10.12
C MET A 213 -17.43 1.67 -9.10
N GLN A 214 -18.30 1.10 -8.26
CA GLN A 214 -18.98 1.77 -7.18
C GLN A 214 -18.41 1.30 -5.83
N ASP A 215 -17.10 1.53 -5.62
CA ASP A 215 -16.31 1.03 -4.49
C ASP A 215 -16.93 1.34 -3.13
N GLU A 216 -17.51 2.54 -2.95
CA GLU A 216 -18.18 2.92 -1.69
C GLU A 216 -19.38 2.00 -1.38
N LYS A 217 -20.17 1.67 -2.40
CA LYS A 217 -21.29 0.74 -2.22
C LYS A 217 -20.81 -0.68 -2.00
N ALA A 218 -19.80 -1.12 -2.76
CA ALA A 218 -19.19 -2.43 -2.56
C ALA A 218 -18.71 -2.59 -1.11
N MET A 219 -17.95 -1.63 -0.61
CA MET A 219 -17.45 -1.60 0.76
C MET A 219 -18.60 -1.62 1.79
N MET A 220 -19.66 -0.84 1.55
CA MET A 220 -20.86 -0.83 2.40
C MET A 220 -21.51 -2.23 2.48
N TYR A 221 -21.63 -2.93 1.36
CA TYR A 221 -22.23 -4.26 1.33
C TYR A 221 -21.32 -5.30 2.01
N TYR A 222 -20.00 -5.24 1.84
CA TYR A 222 -19.06 -6.10 2.58
C TYR A 222 -19.12 -5.84 4.09
N GLN A 223 -19.24 -4.59 4.52
CA GLN A 223 -19.41 -4.26 5.93
C GLN A 223 -20.75 -4.77 6.50
N LYS A 224 -21.85 -4.70 5.71
CA LYS A 224 -23.13 -5.30 6.10
C LYS A 224 -23.06 -6.82 6.25
N SER A 225 -22.19 -7.49 5.50
CA SER A 225 -22.04 -8.94 5.58
C SER A 225 -21.26 -9.42 6.82
N LEU A 226 -20.35 -8.61 7.33
CA LEU A 226 -19.40 -8.98 8.38
C LEU A 226 -20.07 -9.48 9.68
N PRO A 227 -21.12 -8.81 10.26
CA PRO A 227 -21.77 -9.27 11.48
C PRO A 227 -22.35 -10.69 11.39
N TYR A 228 -22.81 -11.09 10.21
CA TYR A 228 -23.38 -12.43 10.00
C TYR A 228 -22.33 -13.53 10.14
N PHE A 229 -21.08 -13.26 9.79
CA PHE A 229 -19.99 -14.23 9.89
C PHE A 229 -19.34 -14.20 11.27
N VAL A 230 -19.17 -13.03 11.86
CA VAL A 230 -18.61 -12.89 13.22
C VAL A 230 -19.51 -13.57 14.26
N LYS A 231 -20.82 -13.33 14.23
CA LYS A 231 -21.77 -13.94 15.18
C LYS A 231 -21.84 -15.47 15.10
N ASN A 232 -21.54 -16.04 13.95
CA ASN A 232 -21.63 -17.48 13.69
C ASN A 232 -20.25 -18.18 13.69
N ASP A 233 -19.17 -17.49 14.04
CA ASP A 233 -17.78 -17.98 13.95
C ASP A 233 -17.48 -18.61 12.57
N TYR A 234 -18.05 -18.00 11.49
CA TYR A 234 -18.01 -18.56 10.17
C TYR A 234 -16.79 -18.05 9.38
N ASN A 235 -15.64 -18.66 9.64
CA ASN A 235 -14.34 -18.28 9.08
C ASN A 235 -14.31 -18.19 7.54
N LYS A 236 -15.05 -19.02 6.81
CA LYS A 236 -15.13 -18.98 5.35
C LYS A 236 -15.79 -17.69 4.83
N GLY A 237 -16.74 -17.12 5.57
CA GLY A 237 -17.34 -15.83 5.25
C GLY A 237 -16.37 -14.68 5.53
N LEU A 238 -15.69 -14.72 6.67
CA LEU A 238 -14.71 -13.70 7.08
C LEU A 238 -13.57 -13.55 6.06
N LEU A 239 -12.96 -14.67 5.64
CA LEU A 239 -11.89 -14.62 4.64
C LEU A 239 -12.38 -14.06 3.30
N GLY A 240 -13.63 -14.34 2.90
CA GLY A 240 -14.24 -13.77 1.70
C GLY A 240 -14.38 -12.25 1.79
N VAL A 241 -14.83 -11.74 2.95
CA VAL A 241 -14.92 -10.29 3.18
C VAL A 241 -13.54 -9.64 3.15
N TYR A 242 -12.54 -10.24 3.81
CA TYR A 242 -11.18 -9.69 3.82
C TYR A 242 -10.56 -9.69 2.42
N ASN A 243 -10.68 -10.78 1.67
CA ASN A 243 -10.17 -10.85 0.31
C ASN A 243 -10.82 -9.79 -0.61
N ASN A 244 -12.12 -9.61 -0.52
CA ASN A 244 -12.84 -8.64 -1.35
C ASN A 244 -12.56 -7.19 -0.92
N THR A 245 -12.42 -6.93 0.37
CA THR A 245 -11.95 -5.65 0.89
C THR A 245 -10.54 -5.32 0.36
N GLY A 246 -9.64 -6.31 0.37
CA GLY A 246 -8.32 -6.19 -0.23
C GLY A 246 -8.36 -5.81 -1.73
N ASN A 247 -9.31 -6.37 -2.49
CA ASN A 247 -9.49 -6.02 -3.91
C ASN A 247 -9.89 -4.55 -4.10
N ILE A 248 -10.79 -4.00 -3.26
CA ILE A 248 -11.16 -2.57 -3.31
C ILE A 248 -9.93 -1.69 -2.97
N LEU A 249 -9.23 -2.01 -1.88
CA LEU A 249 -8.06 -1.23 -1.47
C LEU A 249 -6.97 -1.24 -2.54
N LYS A 250 -6.75 -2.40 -3.18
CA LYS A 250 -5.83 -2.52 -4.32
C LYS A 250 -6.24 -1.63 -5.49
N SER A 251 -7.55 -1.56 -5.84
CA SER A 251 -8.03 -0.69 -6.92
C SER A 251 -7.87 0.78 -6.61
N GLN A 252 -7.94 1.15 -5.33
CA GLN A 252 -7.73 2.52 -4.83
C GLN A 252 -6.25 2.91 -4.71
N GLY A 253 -5.32 1.97 -4.90
CA GLY A 253 -3.88 2.18 -4.78
C GLY A 253 -3.34 2.04 -3.35
N GLU A 254 -4.18 1.65 -2.37
CA GLU A 254 -3.75 1.34 -0.99
C GLU A 254 -3.15 -0.08 -0.94
N LEU A 255 -2.00 -0.27 -1.61
CA LEU A 255 -1.44 -1.59 -1.91
C LEU A 255 -0.97 -2.34 -0.66
N ASN A 256 -0.27 -1.66 0.25
CA ASN A 256 0.21 -2.27 1.49
C ASN A 256 -0.95 -2.65 2.41
N LYS A 257 -1.98 -1.81 2.46
CA LYS A 257 -3.18 -2.12 3.23
C LYS A 257 -3.94 -3.30 2.61
N ALA A 258 -4.05 -3.36 1.28
CA ALA A 258 -4.63 -4.51 0.58
C ALA A 258 -3.87 -5.82 0.91
N LEU A 259 -2.53 -5.76 0.93
CA LEU A 259 -1.68 -6.90 1.27
C LEU A 259 -1.98 -7.43 2.68
N ASN A 260 -2.13 -6.55 3.67
CA ASN A 260 -2.50 -6.92 5.03
C ASN A 260 -3.85 -7.68 5.09
N TYR A 261 -4.85 -7.22 4.34
CA TYR A 261 -6.15 -7.91 4.25
C TYR A 261 -6.04 -9.28 3.59
N TYR A 262 -5.23 -9.43 2.53
CA TYR A 262 -4.99 -10.73 1.89
C TYR A 262 -4.19 -11.67 2.80
N GLN A 263 -3.19 -11.18 3.51
CA GLN A 263 -2.43 -11.98 4.49
C GLN A 263 -3.34 -12.47 5.61
N LYS A 264 -4.27 -11.64 6.09
CA LYS A 264 -5.28 -12.05 7.07
C LYS A 264 -6.19 -13.15 6.52
N SER A 265 -6.63 -13.00 5.26
CA SER A 265 -7.40 -14.05 4.58
C SER A 265 -6.58 -15.35 4.42
N LEU A 266 -5.28 -15.23 4.10
CA LEU A 266 -4.37 -16.37 3.98
C LEU A 266 -4.18 -17.09 5.32
N ALA A 267 -3.99 -16.35 6.42
CA ALA A 267 -3.82 -16.92 7.76
C ALA A 267 -5.04 -17.77 8.14
N ILE A 268 -6.25 -17.24 7.99
CA ILE A 268 -7.50 -17.99 8.25
C ILE A 268 -7.57 -19.24 7.34
N THR A 269 -7.16 -19.12 6.08
CA THR A 269 -7.20 -20.25 5.15
C THR A 269 -6.22 -21.36 5.54
N LEU A 270 -5.00 -21.01 5.94
CA LEU A 270 -4.00 -21.97 6.38
C LEU A 270 -4.38 -22.66 7.70
N GLU A 271 -5.07 -21.97 8.57
CA GLU A 271 -5.50 -22.51 9.85
C GLU A 271 -6.72 -23.47 9.71
N TYR A 272 -7.75 -23.04 8.99
CA TYR A 272 -9.05 -23.74 8.97
C TYR A 272 -9.34 -24.47 7.64
N PHE A 273 -8.67 -24.12 6.54
CA PHE A 273 -9.02 -24.57 5.19
C PHE A 273 -7.79 -24.94 4.34
N LYS A 274 -6.71 -25.40 4.97
CA LYS A 274 -5.43 -25.72 4.28
C LYS A 274 -5.57 -26.72 3.11
N GLU A 275 -6.59 -27.56 3.13
CA GLU A 275 -6.90 -28.54 2.06
C GLU A 275 -7.74 -27.90 0.92
N ASP A 276 -8.26 -26.68 1.09
CA ASP A 276 -9.02 -25.98 0.04
C ASP A 276 -8.05 -25.29 -0.95
N VAL A 277 -7.50 -26.11 -1.84
CA VAL A 277 -6.53 -25.69 -2.87
C VAL A 277 -7.04 -24.54 -3.74
N SER A 278 -8.36 -24.50 -4.02
CA SER A 278 -8.96 -23.43 -4.83
C SER A 278 -8.90 -22.09 -4.12
N LEU A 279 -9.11 -22.08 -2.83
CA LEU A 279 -9.09 -20.90 -1.99
C LEU A 279 -7.68 -20.36 -1.81
N LEU A 280 -6.73 -21.24 -1.47
CA LEU A 280 -5.30 -20.90 -1.38
C LEU A 280 -4.79 -20.29 -2.68
N SER A 281 -5.16 -20.91 -3.83
CA SER A 281 -4.75 -20.40 -5.15
C SER A 281 -5.24 -18.99 -5.40
N LEU A 282 -6.51 -18.70 -5.07
CA LEU A 282 -7.10 -17.36 -5.24
C LEU A 282 -6.36 -16.31 -4.42
N ILE A 283 -6.09 -16.62 -3.15
CA ILE A 283 -5.43 -15.68 -2.25
C ILE A 283 -3.97 -15.45 -2.67
N TYR A 284 -3.23 -16.51 -3.02
CA TYR A 284 -1.87 -16.39 -3.55
C TYR A 284 -1.81 -15.56 -4.83
N MET A 285 -2.79 -15.70 -5.73
CA MET A 285 -2.89 -14.87 -6.93
C MET A 285 -3.04 -13.39 -6.57
N ASN A 286 -3.90 -13.06 -5.60
CA ASN A 286 -4.13 -11.67 -5.18
C ASN A 286 -2.90 -11.07 -4.49
N ILE A 287 -2.23 -11.82 -3.61
CA ILE A 287 -0.97 -11.42 -2.98
C ILE A 287 0.10 -11.18 -4.04
N GLY A 288 0.30 -12.14 -4.95
CA GLY A 288 1.30 -12.03 -6.01
C GLY A 288 1.07 -10.83 -6.93
N ASN A 289 -0.19 -10.57 -7.32
CA ASN A 289 -0.52 -9.39 -8.11
C ASN A 289 -0.22 -8.09 -7.36
N THR A 290 -0.46 -8.05 -6.05
CA THR A 290 -0.20 -6.86 -5.22
C THR A 290 1.30 -6.60 -5.06
N TYR A 291 2.10 -7.64 -4.82
CA TYR A 291 3.57 -7.53 -4.84
C TYR A 291 4.09 -7.05 -6.20
N GLY A 292 3.50 -7.54 -7.30
CA GLY A 292 3.86 -7.07 -8.64
C GLY A 292 3.59 -5.58 -8.84
N MET A 293 2.51 -5.04 -8.29
CA MET A 293 2.18 -3.61 -8.31
C MET A 293 3.10 -2.78 -7.41
N LEU A 294 3.58 -3.34 -6.30
CA LEU A 294 4.59 -2.73 -5.42
C LEU A 294 6.01 -2.78 -6.00
N GLY A 295 6.24 -3.50 -7.12
CA GLY A 295 7.56 -3.65 -7.73
C GLY A 295 8.41 -4.79 -7.13
N ALA A 296 7.92 -5.53 -6.15
CA ALA A 296 8.55 -6.70 -5.55
C ALA A 296 8.33 -7.93 -6.47
N PHE A 297 9.02 -7.94 -7.61
CA PHE A 297 8.75 -8.89 -8.70
C PHE A 297 9.09 -10.34 -8.36
N ASP A 298 10.09 -10.59 -7.52
CA ASP A 298 10.50 -11.94 -7.14
C ASP A 298 9.48 -12.57 -6.19
N ASP A 299 9.01 -11.83 -5.19
CA ASP A 299 7.92 -12.26 -4.32
C ASP A 299 6.64 -12.51 -5.10
N ALA A 300 6.30 -11.60 -6.03
CA ALA A 300 5.16 -11.76 -6.90
C ALA A 300 5.21 -13.09 -7.69
N LEU A 301 6.38 -13.45 -8.26
CA LEU A 301 6.56 -14.71 -8.98
C LEU A 301 6.40 -15.93 -8.09
N ILE A 302 6.90 -15.89 -6.85
CA ILE A 302 6.75 -16.97 -5.88
C ILE A 302 5.26 -17.27 -5.66
N TYR A 303 4.47 -16.24 -5.34
CA TYR A 303 3.05 -16.41 -5.05
C TYR A 303 2.21 -16.76 -6.28
N LEU A 304 2.47 -16.17 -7.46
CA LEU A 304 1.75 -16.49 -8.68
C LEU A 304 2.05 -17.92 -9.16
N ASN A 305 3.29 -18.41 -9.04
CA ASN A 305 3.64 -19.77 -9.39
C ASN A 305 3.00 -20.79 -8.42
N LYS A 306 3.00 -20.53 -7.10
CA LYS A 306 2.26 -21.34 -6.13
C LYS A 306 0.77 -21.45 -6.51
N SER A 307 0.15 -20.33 -6.85
CA SER A 307 -1.23 -20.31 -7.30
C SER A 307 -1.46 -21.15 -8.56
N LEU A 308 -0.57 -21.03 -9.54
CA LEU A 308 -0.65 -21.76 -10.80
C LEU A 308 -0.47 -23.26 -10.60
N GLU A 309 0.48 -23.68 -9.79
CA GLU A 309 0.70 -25.10 -9.45
C GLU A 309 -0.56 -25.68 -8.79
N TYR A 310 -1.10 -25.02 -7.80
CA TYR A 310 -2.31 -25.48 -7.12
C TYR A 310 -3.53 -25.57 -8.05
N TYR A 311 -3.79 -24.55 -8.87
CA TYR A 311 -4.90 -24.63 -9.82
C TYR A 311 -4.75 -25.75 -10.85
N LYS A 312 -3.52 -26.05 -11.29
CA LYS A 312 -3.26 -27.18 -12.21
C LYS A 312 -3.61 -28.54 -11.63
N THR A 313 -3.63 -28.70 -10.31
CA THR A 313 -4.01 -29.98 -9.67
C THR A 313 -5.51 -30.23 -9.70
N ILE A 314 -6.34 -29.16 -9.78
CA ILE A 314 -7.79 -29.25 -9.59
C ILE A 314 -8.62 -28.76 -10.80
N LEU A 315 -7.99 -28.06 -11.75
CA LEU A 315 -8.69 -27.47 -12.91
C LEU A 315 -8.16 -28.00 -14.24
N ASP A 316 -9.02 -28.01 -15.26
CA ASP A 316 -8.59 -28.31 -16.64
C ASP A 316 -7.58 -27.24 -17.11
N LYS A 317 -6.61 -27.67 -17.93
CA LYS A 317 -5.57 -26.80 -18.49
C LYS A 317 -6.09 -25.61 -19.30
N ASN A 318 -7.33 -25.66 -19.75
CA ASN A 318 -8.00 -24.57 -20.46
C ASN A 318 -8.99 -23.79 -19.58
N HIS A 319 -8.85 -23.85 -18.27
CA HIS A 319 -9.72 -23.12 -17.36
C HIS A 319 -9.37 -21.61 -17.32
N ASP A 320 -10.38 -20.74 -17.18
CA ASP A 320 -10.21 -19.28 -17.18
C ASP A 320 -9.25 -18.76 -16.11
N LYS A 321 -9.27 -19.34 -14.89
CA LYS A 321 -8.36 -18.98 -13.80
C LYS A 321 -6.88 -19.24 -14.15
N ILE A 322 -6.60 -20.35 -14.86
CA ILE A 322 -5.26 -20.67 -15.37
C ILE A 322 -4.85 -19.66 -16.43
N ALA A 323 -5.77 -19.27 -17.32
CA ALA A 323 -5.51 -18.23 -18.31
C ALA A 323 -5.18 -16.88 -17.67
N LYS A 324 -5.95 -16.45 -16.65
CA LYS A 324 -5.68 -15.23 -15.88
C LYS A 324 -4.30 -15.25 -15.21
N LEU A 325 -3.88 -16.38 -14.64
CA LEU A 325 -2.54 -16.51 -14.07
C LEU A 325 -1.45 -16.42 -15.13
N TYR A 326 -1.66 -17.00 -16.31
CA TYR A 326 -0.71 -16.83 -17.41
C TYR A 326 -0.59 -15.37 -17.85
N ASP A 327 -1.69 -14.63 -17.90
CA ASP A 327 -1.70 -13.20 -18.20
C ASP A 327 -0.95 -12.40 -17.12
N ASN A 328 -1.20 -12.67 -15.83
CA ASN A 328 -0.53 -12.00 -14.71
C ASN A 328 0.99 -12.30 -14.69
N ILE A 329 1.38 -13.57 -14.86
CA ILE A 329 2.79 -13.97 -14.94
C ILE A 329 3.46 -13.33 -16.18
N GLY A 330 2.77 -13.29 -17.32
CA GLY A 330 3.25 -12.63 -18.53
C GLY A 330 3.50 -11.14 -18.31
N SER A 331 2.57 -10.44 -17.65
CA SER A 331 2.73 -9.03 -17.28
C SER A 331 3.91 -8.81 -16.35
N LEU A 332 4.12 -9.70 -15.38
CA LEU A 332 5.22 -9.62 -14.42
C LEU A 332 6.59 -9.82 -15.11
N TYR A 333 6.75 -10.83 -15.99
CA TYR A 333 7.96 -11.00 -16.77
C TYR A 333 8.21 -9.81 -17.73
N SER A 334 7.13 -9.21 -18.25
CA SER A 334 7.25 -7.93 -18.97
C SER A 334 7.85 -6.85 -18.08
N SER A 335 7.41 -6.72 -16.84
CA SER A 335 7.94 -5.74 -15.90
C SER A 335 9.42 -5.99 -15.57
N LYS A 336 9.82 -7.25 -15.40
CA LYS A 336 11.22 -7.66 -15.21
C LYS A 336 12.13 -7.50 -16.45
N GLY A 337 11.56 -7.24 -17.62
CA GLY A 337 12.34 -7.06 -18.86
C GLY A 337 12.52 -8.33 -19.68
N ASP A 338 11.95 -9.48 -19.28
CA ASP A 338 12.01 -10.73 -20.06
C ASP A 338 10.86 -10.82 -21.06
N TYR A 339 11.11 -10.26 -22.26
CA TYR A 339 10.15 -10.25 -23.36
C TYR A 339 9.70 -11.64 -23.81
N ASN A 340 10.63 -12.57 -23.96
CA ASN A 340 10.32 -13.87 -24.56
C ASN A 340 9.41 -14.70 -23.64
N THR A 341 9.70 -14.70 -22.35
CA THR A 341 8.88 -15.38 -21.35
C THR A 341 7.53 -14.67 -21.22
N ALA A 342 7.50 -13.34 -21.18
CA ALA A 342 6.27 -12.55 -21.13
C ALA A 342 5.34 -12.88 -22.31
N LEU A 343 5.88 -12.87 -23.55
CA LEU A 343 5.12 -13.18 -24.76
C LEU A 343 4.57 -14.60 -24.75
N LYS A 344 5.39 -15.57 -24.28
CA LYS A 344 4.97 -16.99 -24.18
C LYS A 344 3.76 -17.16 -23.25
N TYR A 345 3.80 -16.54 -22.06
CA TYR A 345 2.71 -16.63 -21.09
C TYR A 345 1.45 -15.87 -21.54
N SER A 346 1.59 -14.64 -22.02
CA SER A 346 0.46 -13.83 -22.51
C SER A 346 -0.25 -14.48 -23.70
N LYS A 347 0.49 -15.12 -24.63
CA LYS A 347 -0.12 -15.89 -25.74
C LYS A 347 -0.88 -17.11 -25.23
N LYS A 348 -0.37 -17.83 -24.20
CA LYS A 348 -1.10 -18.95 -23.59
C LYS A 348 -2.41 -18.48 -22.97
N GLY A 349 -2.41 -17.38 -22.22
CA GLY A 349 -3.61 -16.80 -21.64
C GLY A 349 -4.65 -16.47 -22.71
N LEU A 350 -4.25 -15.67 -23.72
CA LEU A 350 -5.15 -15.30 -24.82
C LEU A 350 -5.76 -16.52 -25.54
N THR A 351 -4.93 -17.53 -25.85
CA THR A 351 -5.40 -18.73 -26.57
C THR A 351 -6.50 -19.45 -25.79
N ILE A 352 -6.37 -19.56 -24.48
CA ILE A 352 -7.38 -20.19 -23.62
C ILE A 352 -8.65 -19.34 -23.59
N GLN A 353 -8.55 -18.02 -23.42
CA GLN A 353 -9.71 -17.14 -23.36
C GLN A 353 -10.49 -17.09 -24.68
N GLU A 354 -9.80 -17.08 -25.82
CA GLU A 354 -10.44 -17.15 -27.14
C GLU A 354 -11.20 -18.50 -27.30
N LYS A 355 -10.61 -19.62 -26.87
CA LYS A 355 -11.23 -20.94 -26.92
C LYS A 355 -12.49 -21.06 -26.04
N LEU A 356 -12.47 -20.41 -24.86
CA LEU A 356 -13.63 -20.35 -23.96
C LEU A 356 -14.75 -19.43 -24.46
N GLY A 357 -14.46 -18.58 -25.47
CA GLY A 357 -15.41 -17.59 -25.97
C GLY A 357 -15.73 -16.49 -24.95
N ASN A 358 -14.90 -16.29 -23.94
CA ASN A 358 -15.04 -15.23 -22.95
C ASN A 358 -14.54 -13.91 -23.53
N HIS A 359 -15.43 -13.14 -24.11
CA HIS A 359 -15.09 -11.92 -24.83
C HIS A 359 -14.46 -10.84 -23.94
N LEU A 360 -14.85 -10.76 -22.65
CA LEU A 360 -14.29 -9.80 -21.71
C LEU A 360 -12.82 -10.12 -21.40
N GLU A 361 -12.56 -11.36 -20.96
CA GLU A 361 -11.21 -11.79 -20.62
C GLU A 361 -10.29 -11.82 -21.86
N THR A 362 -10.84 -12.16 -23.03
CA THR A 362 -10.13 -12.02 -24.31
C THR A 362 -9.69 -10.58 -24.56
N ALA A 363 -10.57 -9.59 -24.30
CA ALA A 363 -10.22 -8.19 -24.47
C ALA A 363 -9.14 -7.74 -23.46
N TYR A 364 -9.19 -8.29 -22.25
CA TYR A 364 -8.15 -8.04 -21.24
C TYR A 364 -6.78 -8.62 -21.65
N SER A 365 -6.71 -9.88 -22.08
CA SER A 365 -5.49 -10.50 -22.60
C SER A 365 -4.94 -9.76 -23.83
N LEU A 366 -5.81 -9.27 -24.73
CA LEU A 366 -5.41 -8.44 -25.89
C LEU A 366 -4.80 -7.10 -25.44
N LYS A 367 -5.37 -6.47 -24.40
CA LYS A 367 -4.81 -5.25 -23.80
C LYS A 367 -3.41 -5.50 -23.28
N LEU A 368 -3.19 -6.58 -22.50
CA LEU A 368 -1.88 -6.93 -21.95
C LEU A 368 -0.84 -7.23 -23.05
N LEU A 369 -1.23 -7.93 -24.11
CA LEU A 369 -0.36 -8.12 -25.27
C LEU A 369 -0.05 -6.79 -25.98
N GLY A 370 -1.00 -5.88 -26.08
CA GLY A 370 -0.80 -4.53 -26.59
C GLY A 370 0.20 -3.74 -25.75
N GLU A 371 0.12 -3.83 -24.44
CA GLU A 371 1.05 -3.21 -23.49
C GLU A 371 2.46 -3.81 -23.59
N LEU A 372 2.55 -5.14 -23.67
CA LEU A 372 3.82 -5.83 -23.89
C LEU A 372 4.49 -5.36 -25.19
N LYS A 373 3.75 -5.34 -26.29
CA LYS A 373 4.26 -4.90 -27.59
C LYS A 373 4.68 -3.43 -27.57
N TYR A 374 3.91 -2.56 -26.91
CA TYR A 374 4.27 -1.15 -26.71
C TYR A 374 5.59 -1.00 -25.93
N LYS A 375 5.76 -1.73 -24.85
CA LYS A 375 6.97 -1.66 -24.02
C LYS A 375 8.25 -2.02 -24.78
N TYR A 376 8.15 -2.96 -25.70
CA TYR A 376 9.27 -3.39 -26.54
C TYR A 376 9.26 -2.75 -27.93
N GLU A 377 8.58 -1.61 -28.08
CA GLU A 377 8.59 -0.73 -29.25
C GLU A 377 7.98 -1.32 -30.52
N PHE A 378 7.27 -2.46 -30.45
CA PHE A 378 6.47 -3.01 -31.55
C PHE A 378 5.14 -2.28 -31.69
N TYR A 379 5.18 -0.98 -32.04
CA TYR A 379 4.03 -0.07 -31.96
C TYR A 379 2.87 -0.46 -32.87
N ASP A 380 3.12 -0.98 -34.05
CA ASP A 380 2.05 -1.39 -34.98
C ASP A 380 1.31 -2.64 -34.48
N GLU A 381 2.04 -3.60 -33.90
CA GLU A 381 1.45 -4.77 -33.24
C GLU A 381 0.68 -4.34 -31.98
N ALA A 382 1.20 -3.39 -31.21
CA ALA A 382 0.50 -2.84 -30.05
C ALA A 382 -0.86 -2.23 -30.45
N LEU A 383 -0.89 -1.42 -31.52
CA LEU A 383 -2.12 -0.86 -32.07
C LEU A 383 -3.09 -1.93 -32.57
N PHE A 384 -2.58 -3.00 -33.22
CA PHE A 384 -3.38 -4.12 -33.70
C PHE A 384 -4.12 -4.82 -32.56
N TYR A 385 -3.39 -5.23 -31.48
CA TYR A 385 -3.99 -5.91 -30.33
C TYR A 385 -4.98 -5.00 -29.59
N ASN A 386 -4.61 -3.74 -29.32
CA ASN A 386 -5.49 -2.80 -28.65
C ASN A 386 -6.78 -2.51 -29.47
N LYS A 387 -6.69 -2.40 -30.79
CA LYS A 387 -7.85 -2.20 -31.67
C LYS A 387 -8.78 -3.43 -31.67
N LYS A 388 -8.22 -4.64 -31.65
CA LYS A 388 -9.01 -5.89 -31.55
C LYS A 388 -9.74 -5.95 -30.22
N GLY A 389 -9.06 -5.63 -29.11
CA GLY A 389 -9.66 -5.53 -27.77
C GLY A 389 -10.77 -4.46 -27.70
N LEU A 390 -10.52 -3.29 -28.26
CA LEU A 390 -11.47 -2.17 -28.28
C LEU A 390 -12.79 -2.53 -28.97
N LYS A 391 -12.75 -3.27 -30.08
CA LYS A 391 -13.97 -3.74 -30.76
C LYS A 391 -14.81 -4.67 -29.86
N LEU A 392 -14.16 -5.53 -29.06
CA LEU A 392 -14.85 -6.42 -28.14
C LEU A 392 -15.50 -5.63 -27.00
N THR A 393 -14.76 -4.73 -26.35
CA THR A 393 -15.27 -3.96 -25.21
C THR A 393 -16.40 -3.02 -25.62
N GLN A 394 -16.31 -2.35 -26.75
CA GLN A 394 -17.38 -1.48 -27.25
C GLN A 394 -18.67 -2.25 -27.56
N LYS A 395 -18.56 -3.50 -28.05
CA LYS A 395 -19.72 -4.36 -28.29
C LYS A 395 -20.41 -4.79 -26.99
N ILE A 396 -19.64 -5.00 -25.89
CA ILE A 396 -20.17 -5.50 -24.62
C ILE A 396 -20.68 -4.36 -23.74
N TYR A 397 -19.89 -3.29 -23.59
CA TYR A 397 -20.11 -2.22 -22.59
C TYR A 397 -20.44 -0.86 -23.20
N GLY A 398 -20.38 -0.73 -24.54
CA GLY A 398 -20.54 0.57 -25.19
C GLY A 398 -19.30 1.45 -25.08
N ALA A 399 -19.52 2.78 -25.11
CA ALA A 399 -18.44 3.75 -25.18
C ALA A 399 -17.79 4.07 -23.80
N THR A 400 -18.57 3.93 -22.71
CA THR A 400 -18.15 4.33 -21.36
C THR A 400 -17.90 3.10 -20.47
N HIS A 401 -16.66 2.71 -20.37
CA HIS A 401 -16.22 1.58 -19.52
C HIS A 401 -14.71 1.66 -19.29
N LEU A 402 -14.24 1.21 -18.13
CA LEU A 402 -12.84 1.32 -17.74
C LEU A 402 -11.89 0.59 -18.72
N LEU A 403 -12.22 -0.63 -19.14
CA LEU A 403 -11.38 -1.37 -20.09
C LEU A 403 -11.34 -0.68 -21.46
N THR A 404 -12.45 -0.10 -21.93
CA THR A 404 -12.50 0.72 -23.14
C THR A 404 -11.59 1.94 -23.02
N SER A 405 -11.60 2.60 -21.83
CA SER A 405 -10.73 3.74 -21.53
C SER A 405 -9.25 3.34 -21.55
N ASN A 406 -8.87 2.23 -20.92
CA ASN A 406 -7.50 1.72 -20.94
C ASN A 406 -7.01 1.44 -22.36
N LEU A 407 -7.84 0.83 -23.21
CA LEU A 407 -7.49 0.55 -24.60
C LEU A 407 -7.31 1.84 -25.42
N HIS A 408 -8.18 2.83 -25.23
CA HIS A 408 -8.00 4.16 -25.82
C HIS A 408 -6.71 4.84 -25.34
N TYR A 409 -6.43 4.78 -24.02
CA TYR A 409 -5.19 5.30 -23.46
C TYR A 409 -3.96 4.63 -24.08
N ASN A 410 -3.94 3.28 -24.17
CA ASN A 410 -2.84 2.52 -24.78
C ASN A 410 -2.62 2.90 -26.26
N MET A 411 -3.70 3.11 -27.00
CA MET A 411 -3.58 3.62 -28.39
C MET A 411 -3.04 5.06 -28.41
N GLY A 412 -3.50 5.91 -27.49
CA GLY A 412 -3.01 7.28 -27.33
C GLY A 412 -1.51 7.35 -27.06
N ILE A 413 -1.01 6.59 -26.08
CA ILE A 413 0.42 6.57 -25.77
C ILE A 413 1.26 5.94 -26.89
N THR A 414 0.70 4.98 -27.64
CA THR A 414 1.38 4.37 -28.78
C THR A 414 1.53 5.39 -29.92
N HIS A 415 0.51 6.17 -30.24
CA HIS A 415 0.61 7.24 -31.22
C HIS A 415 1.53 8.38 -30.75
N TYR A 416 1.56 8.68 -29.43
CA TYR A 416 2.53 9.61 -28.84
C TYR A 416 3.97 9.17 -29.12
N LYS A 417 4.30 7.89 -28.90
CA LYS A 417 5.64 7.34 -29.19
C LYS A 417 5.98 7.31 -30.68
N LYS A 418 4.97 7.19 -31.55
CA LYS A 418 5.12 7.34 -33.03
C LYS A 418 5.16 8.80 -33.46
N GLU A 419 5.21 9.76 -32.55
CA GLU A 419 5.19 11.22 -32.79
C GLU A 419 3.94 11.74 -33.53
N ASN A 420 2.90 10.92 -33.63
CA ASN A 420 1.62 11.28 -34.22
C ASN A 420 0.73 12.03 -33.22
N TYR A 421 1.17 13.20 -32.77
CA TYR A 421 0.57 13.90 -31.60
C TYR A 421 -0.91 14.24 -31.79
N LYS A 422 -1.34 14.64 -32.99
CA LYS A 422 -2.77 14.92 -33.27
C LYS A 422 -3.65 13.69 -33.04
N THR A 423 -3.20 12.51 -33.50
CA THR A 423 -3.93 11.25 -33.31
C THR A 423 -3.85 10.78 -31.85
N ALA A 424 -2.70 10.96 -31.19
CA ALA A 424 -2.53 10.67 -29.77
C ALA A 424 -3.54 11.45 -28.92
N LEU A 425 -3.67 12.77 -29.13
CA LEU A 425 -4.66 13.62 -28.43
C LEU A 425 -6.09 13.11 -28.63
N LYS A 426 -6.48 12.73 -29.86
CA LYS A 426 -7.81 12.18 -30.14
C LYS A 426 -8.10 10.91 -29.31
N TYR A 427 -7.15 9.99 -29.22
CA TYR A 427 -7.33 8.78 -28.43
C TYR A 427 -7.30 9.05 -26.91
N LEU A 428 -6.47 9.98 -26.44
CA LEU A 428 -6.44 10.41 -25.04
C LEU A 428 -7.77 11.09 -24.65
N ASP A 429 -8.35 11.90 -25.52
CA ASP A 429 -9.69 12.46 -25.31
C ASP A 429 -10.77 11.36 -25.26
N SER A 430 -10.69 10.37 -26.14
CA SER A 430 -11.57 9.20 -26.09
C SER A 430 -11.42 8.41 -24.79
N ALA A 431 -10.18 8.30 -24.26
CA ALA A 431 -9.93 7.66 -22.97
C ALA A 431 -10.60 8.43 -21.81
N LEU A 432 -10.52 9.77 -21.79
CA LEU A 432 -11.20 10.60 -20.79
C LEU A 432 -12.73 10.43 -20.84
N ILE A 433 -13.30 10.39 -22.05
CA ILE A 433 -14.74 10.18 -22.24
C ILE A 433 -15.12 8.77 -21.75
N SER A 434 -14.35 7.75 -22.10
CA SER A 434 -14.65 6.36 -21.72
C SER A 434 -14.47 6.10 -20.22
N ASN A 435 -13.64 6.87 -19.52
CA ASN A 435 -13.46 6.83 -18.05
C ASN A 435 -14.60 7.57 -17.31
N SER A 436 -15.47 8.26 -18.00
CA SER A 436 -16.53 9.07 -17.39
C SER A 436 -17.80 8.27 -17.15
N LYS A 437 -18.42 8.42 -15.98
CA LYS A 437 -19.73 7.84 -15.61
C LYS A 437 -20.88 8.48 -16.41
N ASN A 438 -20.69 9.73 -16.84
CA ASN A 438 -21.66 10.47 -17.63
C ASN A 438 -20.96 11.30 -18.72
N ALA A 439 -21.01 10.84 -19.95
CA ALA A 439 -20.37 11.50 -21.09
C ALA A 439 -20.86 12.96 -21.33
N ALA A 440 -22.10 13.29 -20.94
CA ALA A 440 -22.65 14.63 -21.06
C ALA A 440 -22.09 15.63 -20.05
N ALA A 441 -21.65 15.16 -18.87
CA ALA A 441 -21.08 16.00 -17.81
C ALA A 441 -19.67 16.53 -18.14
N ASN A 442 -18.98 15.96 -19.13
CA ASN A 442 -17.64 16.39 -19.56
C ASN A 442 -17.64 17.74 -20.32
N LYS A 443 -18.79 18.35 -20.57
CA LYS A 443 -18.90 19.69 -21.19
C LYS A 443 -18.67 20.83 -20.18
N SER A 444 -18.61 20.55 -18.87
CA SER A 444 -18.31 21.53 -17.85
C SER A 444 -16.82 21.92 -17.87
N LYS A 445 -16.51 23.21 -17.70
CA LYS A 445 -15.13 23.72 -17.59
C LYS A 445 -14.41 23.27 -16.32
N ALA A 446 -15.13 22.87 -15.28
CA ALA A 446 -14.58 22.39 -14.01
C ALA A 446 -14.52 20.85 -13.97
N LEU A 447 -13.38 20.30 -13.60
CA LEU A 447 -13.17 18.87 -13.44
C LEU A 447 -13.92 18.40 -12.18
N ASN A 448 -14.98 17.58 -12.37
CA ASN A 448 -15.68 16.94 -11.27
C ASN A 448 -15.24 15.48 -11.14
N LEU A 449 -14.41 15.19 -10.16
CA LEU A 449 -13.79 13.87 -9.97
C LEU A 449 -14.80 12.75 -9.69
N ASN A 450 -15.95 13.05 -9.08
CA ASN A 450 -16.99 12.05 -8.82
C ASN A 450 -17.59 11.45 -10.12
N ASN A 451 -17.39 12.10 -11.25
CA ASN A 451 -17.87 11.63 -12.54
C ASN A 451 -16.96 10.61 -13.23
N TYR A 452 -15.85 10.24 -12.65
CA TYR A 452 -14.90 9.29 -13.24
C TYR A 452 -14.92 7.95 -12.52
N PHE A 453 -14.64 6.87 -13.27
CA PHE A 453 -14.56 5.52 -12.74
C PHE A 453 -13.23 5.30 -12.00
N ASP A 454 -12.12 5.69 -12.63
CA ASP A 454 -10.76 5.45 -12.14
C ASP A 454 -9.93 6.75 -12.19
N HIS A 455 -9.55 7.23 -11.00
CA HIS A 455 -8.78 8.47 -10.84
C HIS A 455 -7.32 8.28 -11.21
N GLN A 456 -6.75 7.07 -11.05
CA GLN A 456 -5.37 6.77 -11.46
C GLN A 456 -5.24 6.79 -13.00
N LEU A 457 -6.20 6.19 -13.72
CA LEU A 457 -6.23 6.25 -15.17
C LEU A 457 -6.50 7.67 -15.66
N LEU A 458 -7.37 8.42 -14.95
CA LEU A 458 -7.62 9.84 -15.23
C LEU A 458 -6.32 10.64 -15.13
N LEU A 459 -5.57 10.47 -14.04
CA LEU A 459 -4.28 11.14 -13.80
C LEU A 459 -3.28 10.81 -14.92
N LYS A 460 -3.09 9.51 -15.23
CA LYS A 460 -2.20 9.07 -16.31
C LYS A 460 -2.59 9.66 -17.66
N THR A 461 -3.88 9.75 -17.94
CA THR A 461 -4.39 10.26 -19.22
C THR A 461 -4.19 11.77 -19.33
N ILE A 462 -4.51 12.52 -18.28
CA ILE A 462 -4.29 13.98 -18.18
C ILE A 462 -2.80 14.30 -18.33
N HIS A 463 -1.94 13.60 -17.61
CA HIS A 463 -0.48 13.76 -17.68
C HIS A 463 0.02 13.49 -19.11
N LYS A 464 -0.36 12.36 -19.73
CA LYS A 464 0.08 12.04 -21.08
C LYS A 464 -0.44 13.04 -22.11
N LYS A 465 -1.64 13.56 -21.94
CA LYS A 465 -2.20 14.62 -22.79
C LYS A 465 -1.41 15.92 -22.65
N ALA A 466 -1.01 16.29 -21.42
CA ALA A 466 -0.16 17.46 -21.17
C ALA A 466 1.21 17.33 -21.86
N GLN A 467 1.89 16.18 -21.71
CA GLN A 467 3.15 15.89 -22.42
C GLN A 467 2.98 15.95 -23.93
N THR A 468 1.87 15.42 -24.47
CA THR A 468 1.60 15.42 -25.92
C THR A 468 1.44 16.84 -26.45
N LEU A 469 0.70 17.69 -25.73
CA LEU A 469 0.52 19.11 -26.08
C LEU A 469 1.85 19.88 -25.97
N GLN A 470 2.67 19.61 -24.96
CA GLN A 470 3.99 20.22 -24.81
C GLN A 470 4.89 19.92 -26.03
N LEU A 471 5.00 18.64 -26.43
CA LEU A 471 5.81 18.27 -27.60
C LEU A 471 5.24 18.83 -28.90
N GLN A 472 3.92 18.78 -29.07
CA GLN A 472 3.28 19.36 -30.24
C GLN A 472 3.48 20.87 -30.30
N SER A 473 3.48 21.57 -29.14
CA SER A 473 3.74 23.02 -29.08
C SER A 473 5.18 23.38 -29.50
N ILE A 474 6.15 22.53 -29.14
CA ILE A 474 7.55 22.68 -29.56
C ILE A 474 7.67 22.50 -31.07
N GLN A 475 7.03 21.46 -31.61
CA GLN A 475 7.03 21.15 -33.03
C GLN A 475 6.38 22.28 -33.87
N ASN A 476 5.23 22.79 -33.40
CA ASN A 476 4.45 23.80 -34.11
C ASN A 476 4.84 25.24 -33.73
N LYS A 477 5.71 25.45 -32.75
CA LYS A 477 6.01 26.77 -32.12
C LYS A 477 4.74 27.48 -31.64
N ASP A 478 3.80 26.75 -31.05
CA ASP A 478 2.47 27.22 -30.62
C ASP A 478 2.40 27.41 -29.10
N ASN A 479 2.56 28.65 -28.63
CA ASN A 479 2.48 28.98 -27.21
C ASN A 479 1.09 28.68 -26.60
N LYS A 480 0.01 28.69 -27.38
CA LYS A 480 -1.34 28.39 -26.86
C LYS A 480 -1.47 26.91 -26.48
N GLN A 481 -0.86 26.00 -27.23
CA GLN A 481 -0.80 24.59 -26.86
C GLN A 481 0.04 24.39 -25.59
N LEU A 482 1.10 25.18 -25.39
CA LEU A 482 1.93 25.15 -24.19
C LEU A 482 1.15 25.65 -22.96
N GLU A 483 0.28 26.64 -23.08
CA GLU A 483 -0.65 27.08 -22.02
C GLU A 483 -1.69 26.02 -21.68
N GLN A 484 -2.23 25.34 -22.70
CA GLN A 484 -3.13 24.20 -22.47
C GLN A 484 -2.42 23.05 -21.71
N SER A 485 -1.18 22.73 -22.08
CA SER A 485 -0.36 21.77 -21.35
C SER A 485 -0.18 22.16 -19.88
N ALA A 486 0.19 23.42 -19.62
CA ALA A 486 0.34 23.93 -18.25
C ALA A 486 -0.96 23.82 -17.44
N THR A 487 -2.11 24.12 -18.06
CA THR A 487 -3.43 23.97 -17.42
C THR A 487 -3.73 22.54 -17.02
N LEU A 488 -3.35 21.57 -17.83
CA LEU A 488 -3.55 20.15 -17.53
C LEU A 488 -2.68 19.69 -16.35
N TYR A 489 -1.49 20.27 -16.13
CA TYR A 489 -0.68 19.94 -14.95
C TYR A 489 -1.31 20.45 -13.65
N TYR A 490 -2.00 21.59 -13.64
CA TYR A 490 -2.81 21.99 -12.48
C TYR A 490 -4.01 21.04 -12.25
N GLN A 491 -4.62 20.52 -13.31
CA GLN A 491 -5.65 19.48 -13.16
C GLN A 491 -5.05 18.18 -12.61
N ALA A 492 -3.85 17.80 -13.05
CA ALA A 492 -3.15 16.63 -12.52
C ALA A 492 -2.81 16.80 -11.03
N ASP A 493 -2.34 17.98 -10.60
CA ASP A 493 -2.11 18.32 -9.18
C ASP A 493 -3.39 18.18 -8.34
N TYR A 494 -4.51 18.70 -8.84
CA TYR A 494 -5.81 18.56 -8.17
C TYR A 494 -6.23 17.08 -8.02
N ILE A 495 -5.99 16.25 -9.04
CA ILE A 495 -6.27 14.80 -8.99
C ILE A 495 -5.34 14.09 -8.00
N ILE A 496 -4.05 14.45 -7.96
CA ILE A 496 -3.08 13.91 -7.00
C ILE A 496 -3.51 14.22 -5.57
N ASP A 497 -3.90 15.46 -5.29
CA ASP A 497 -4.41 15.85 -3.96
C ASP A 497 -5.64 15.03 -3.57
N TYR A 498 -6.60 14.85 -4.49
CA TYR A 498 -7.80 14.04 -4.26
C TYR A 498 -7.48 12.56 -3.96
N ILE A 499 -6.57 11.95 -4.74
CA ILE A 499 -6.14 10.56 -4.51
C ILE A 499 -5.44 10.46 -3.15
N ARG A 500 -4.55 11.42 -2.82
CA ARG A 500 -3.81 11.44 -1.55
C ARG A 500 -4.74 11.54 -0.33
N GLU A 501 -5.82 12.33 -0.43
CA GLU A 501 -6.84 12.45 0.62
C GLU A 501 -7.57 11.13 0.90
N SER A 502 -7.69 10.26 -0.10
CA SER A 502 -8.34 8.96 0.04
C SER A 502 -7.42 7.90 0.68
N ILE A 503 -6.11 8.08 0.59
CA ILE A 503 -5.10 7.13 1.11
C ILE A 503 -4.81 7.41 2.58
N ASN A 504 -5.01 6.41 3.44
CA ASN A 504 -4.75 6.53 4.88
C ASN A 504 -3.42 5.88 5.32
N ASN A 505 -2.86 4.98 4.52
CA ASN A 505 -1.62 4.30 4.81
C ASN A 505 -0.41 5.16 4.39
N HIS A 506 0.60 5.26 5.26
CA HIS A 506 1.81 6.04 4.99
C HIS A 506 2.61 5.51 3.79
N GLN A 507 2.82 4.21 3.71
CA GLN A 507 3.59 3.58 2.63
C GLN A 507 2.90 3.78 1.27
N ASP A 508 1.58 3.67 1.22
CA ASP A 508 0.82 3.90 -0.02
C ASP A 508 0.88 5.37 -0.48
N LYS A 509 0.98 6.34 0.48
CA LYS A 509 1.23 7.75 0.14
C LYS A 509 2.61 7.97 -0.48
N LEU A 510 3.64 7.23 -0.05
CA LEU A 510 4.98 7.30 -0.64
C LEU A 510 4.98 6.82 -2.10
N VAL A 511 4.25 5.76 -2.41
CA VAL A 511 4.09 5.27 -3.80
C VAL A 511 3.43 6.33 -4.69
N LEU A 512 2.39 7.01 -4.19
CA LEU A 512 1.76 8.12 -4.91
C LEU A 512 2.71 9.31 -5.08
N ALA A 513 3.51 9.62 -4.07
CA ALA A 513 4.47 10.73 -4.11
C ALA A 513 5.53 10.53 -5.21
N GLU A 514 6.04 9.31 -5.39
CA GLU A 514 6.97 8.99 -6.48
C GLU A 514 6.34 9.22 -7.86
N GLN A 515 5.10 8.77 -8.06
CA GLN A 515 4.35 9.03 -9.30
C GLN A 515 4.13 10.53 -9.52
N ALA A 516 3.77 11.27 -8.48
CA ALA A 516 3.52 12.72 -8.53
C ALA A 516 4.81 13.49 -8.88
N LYS A 517 5.96 13.10 -8.33
CA LYS A 517 7.25 13.76 -8.61
C LYS A 517 7.58 13.75 -10.10
N ALA A 518 7.30 12.64 -10.80
CA ALA A 518 7.52 12.57 -12.25
C ALA A 518 6.59 13.54 -13.02
N ILE A 519 5.33 13.67 -12.61
CA ILE A 519 4.37 14.59 -13.20
C ILE A 519 4.79 16.06 -12.97
N TYR A 520 5.23 16.36 -11.75
CA TYR A 520 5.70 17.70 -11.39
C TYR A 520 7.00 18.09 -12.11
N ALA A 521 7.90 17.12 -12.39
CA ALA A 521 9.08 17.35 -13.22
C ALA A 521 8.73 17.84 -14.64
N ASP A 522 7.71 17.26 -15.25
CA ASP A 522 7.20 17.68 -16.55
C ASP A 522 6.48 19.03 -16.49
N ALA A 523 5.73 19.29 -15.42
CA ALA A 523 5.10 20.58 -15.18
C ALA A 523 6.15 21.70 -15.06
N ILE A 524 7.21 21.48 -14.26
CA ILE A 524 8.34 22.39 -14.11
C ILE A 524 8.96 22.69 -15.48
N THR A 525 9.25 21.63 -16.26
CA THR A 525 9.84 21.77 -17.60
C THR A 525 8.92 22.59 -18.52
N THR A 526 7.60 22.38 -18.48
CA THR A 526 6.61 23.15 -19.25
C THR A 526 6.65 24.63 -18.91
N HIS A 527 6.65 24.98 -17.61
CA HIS A 527 6.72 26.38 -17.17
C HIS A 527 8.06 27.01 -17.49
N LEU A 528 9.16 26.26 -17.44
CA LEU A 528 10.46 26.77 -17.87
C LEU A 528 10.53 27.06 -19.37
N LEU A 529 9.85 26.25 -20.20
CA LEU A 529 9.69 26.54 -21.63
C LEU A 529 8.86 27.81 -21.85
N GLN A 530 7.78 28.02 -21.09
CA GLN A 530 7.01 29.27 -21.11
C GLN A 530 7.89 30.46 -20.70
N TYR A 531 8.69 30.32 -19.63
CA TYR A 531 9.62 31.36 -19.20
C TYR A 531 10.65 31.69 -20.28
N LYS A 532 11.21 30.68 -20.95
CA LYS A 532 12.16 30.86 -22.04
C LYS A 532 11.54 31.64 -23.21
N ASN A 533 10.27 31.40 -23.51
CA ASN A 533 9.58 32.04 -24.63
C ASN A 533 9.09 33.45 -24.33
N THR A 534 8.75 33.76 -23.06
CA THR A 534 8.08 35.05 -22.68
C THR A 534 8.94 35.93 -21.76
N THR A 535 9.92 35.38 -21.08
CA THR A 535 10.73 35.99 -20.00
C THR A 535 9.94 36.48 -18.77
N GLU A 536 8.64 36.11 -18.66
CA GLU A 536 7.78 36.54 -17.56
C GLU A 536 8.05 35.71 -16.31
N LYS A 537 8.44 36.39 -15.22
CA LYS A 537 8.76 35.73 -13.92
C LYS A 537 7.62 34.88 -13.34
N LYS A 538 6.36 35.13 -13.72
CA LYS A 538 5.21 34.30 -13.29
C LYS A 538 5.43 32.80 -13.61
N HIS A 539 6.09 32.50 -14.71
CA HIS A 539 6.35 31.12 -15.10
C HIS A 539 7.43 30.45 -14.22
N LEU A 540 8.42 31.23 -13.74
CA LEU A 540 9.36 30.74 -12.71
C LEU A 540 8.66 30.44 -11.38
N ILE A 541 7.74 31.30 -10.97
CA ILE A 541 6.94 31.12 -9.76
C ILE A 541 6.08 29.87 -9.87
N ASN A 542 5.46 29.64 -11.04
CA ASN A 542 4.66 28.45 -11.29
C ASN A 542 5.53 27.17 -11.33
N ALA A 543 6.75 27.23 -11.90
CA ALA A 543 7.67 26.10 -11.85
C ALA A 543 8.08 25.79 -10.39
N TRP A 544 8.38 26.80 -9.60
CA TRP A 544 8.68 26.63 -8.18
C TRP A 544 7.47 26.08 -7.39
N HIS A 545 6.24 26.48 -7.71
CA HIS A 545 5.03 25.91 -7.10
C HIS A 545 4.99 24.39 -7.22
N PHE A 546 5.28 23.82 -8.40
CA PHE A 546 5.31 22.36 -8.59
C PHE A 546 6.51 21.70 -7.89
N THR A 547 7.61 22.42 -7.70
CA THR A 547 8.73 21.94 -6.88
C THR A 547 8.28 21.74 -5.43
N GLU A 548 7.59 22.73 -4.84
CA GLU A 548 7.07 22.66 -3.47
C GLU A 548 5.94 21.62 -3.30
N LYS A 549 5.09 21.46 -4.32
CA LYS A 549 4.06 20.40 -4.34
C LYS A 549 4.64 18.99 -4.29
N SER A 550 5.86 18.79 -4.74
CA SER A 550 6.53 17.49 -4.70
C SER A 550 7.16 17.14 -3.34
N ARG A 551 7.03 18.04 -2.30
CA ARG A 551 7.89 17.93 -1.11
C ARG A 551 7.11 17.66 0.17
N SER A 552 7.62 16.68 0.93
CA SER A 552 7.25 16.43 2.34
C SER A 552 5.75 16.46 2.59
N ASN A 553 4.97 15.93 1.64
CA ASN A 553 3.53 15.97 1.71
C ASN A 553 2.98 15.15 2.88
N THR A 554 3.66 14.05 3.22
CA THR A 554 3.28 13.20 4.35
C THR A 554 3.50 13.92 5.68
N LEU A 555 4.62 14.63 5.83
CA LEU A 555 4.88 15.45 7.02
C LEU A 555 3.87 16.62 7.11
N LYS A 556 3.54 17.26 5.99
CA LYS A 556 2.49 18.29 5.92
C LYS A 556 1.13 17.75 6.38
N ASP A 557 0.73 16.58 5.91
CA ASP A 557 -0.53 15.93 6.29
C ASP A 557 -0.61 15.69 7.81
N LEU A 558 0.47 15.23 8.44
CA LEU A 558 0.51 14.98 9.88
C LEU A 558 0.45 16.26 10.71
N LEU A 559 1.18 17.30 10.29
CA LEU A 559 1.12 18.61 10.95
C LEU A 559 -0.26 19.26 10.77
N ASN A 560 -0.88 19.14 9.60
CA ASN A 560 -2.25 19.59 9.37
C ASN A 560 -3.26 18.84 10.24
N ASP A 561 -3.08 17.54 10.42
CA ASP A 561 -3.93 16.70 11.30
C ASP A 561 -3.88 17.22 12.74
N THR A 562 -2.68 17.44 13.26
CA THR A 562 -2.48 17.98 14.61
C THR A 562 -3.14 19.35 14.79
N ASN A 563 -3.01 20.24 13.80
CA ASN A 563 -3.66 21.55 13.82
C ASN A 563 -5.18 21.45 13.73
N ALA A 564 -5.70 20.61 12.83
CA ALA A 564 -7.14 20.42 12.68
C ALA A 564 -7.77 19.98 14.00
N LYS A 565 -7.10 19.12 14.77
CA LYS A 565 -7.54 18.69 16.11
C LYS A 565 -7.59 19.84 17.11
N ASN A 566 -6.57 20.70 17.11
CA ASN A 566 -6.50 21.84 18.02
C ASN A 566 -7.57 22.92 17.74
N PHE A 567 -8.09 23.01 16.50
CA PHE A 567 -9.04 24.05 16.08
C PHE A 567 -10.46 23.60 15.81
N SER A 568 -10.74 22.28 15.81
CA SER A 568 -12.05 21.74 15.47
C SER A 568 -12.95 21.48 16.66
N ASN A 569 -12.48 21.71 17.89
CA ASN A 569 -13.21 21.39 19.16
C ASN A 569 -13.70 19.94 19.18
N LEU A 570 -12.83 18.97 18.85
CA LEU A 570 -13.15 17.56 18.96
C LEU A 570 -13.38 17.17 20.44
N PRO A 571 -14.33 16.28 20.73
CA PRO A 571 -14.51 15.72 22.07
C PRO A 571 -13.22 15.08 22.60
N SER A 572 -12.95 15.28 23.89
CA SER A 572 -11.77 14.69 24.55
C SER A 572 -11.72 13.17 24.42
N GLU A 573 -12.90 12.51 24.51
CA GLU A 573 -13.00 11.05 24.38
C GLU A 573 -12.50 10.55 23.02
N LEU A 574 -12.74 11.28 21.93
CA LEU A 574 -12.24 10.90 20.60
C LEU A 574 -10.72 11.11 20.48
N LEU A 575 -10.19 12.17 21.10
CA LEU A 575 -8.75 12.44 21.13
C LEU A 575 -8.01 11.39 21.98
N ASP A 576 -8.57 11.02 23.14
CA ASP A 576 -8.01 9.98 24.00
C ASP A 576 -8.10 8.60 23.34
N PHE A 577 -9.20 8.31 22.66
CA PHE A 577 -9.35 7.08 21.89
C PHE A 577 -8.35 6.98 20.73
N GLU A 578 -8.12 8.08 20.01
CA GLU A 578 -7.08 8.10 18.98
C GLU A 578 -5.68 7.93 19.56
N LYS A 579 -5.40 8.56 20.70
CA LYS A 579 -4.13 8.42 21.41
C LYS A 579 -3.90 6.96 21.83
N SER A 580 -4.94 6.29 22.38
CA SER A 580 -4.83 4.86 22.72
C SER A 580 -4.55 4.00 21.49
N ILE A 581 -5.26 4.21 20.36
CA ILE A 581 -5.01 3.49 19.11
C ILE A 581 -3.56 3.65 18.64
N LYS A 582 -3.01 4.86 18.68
CA LYS A 582 -1.61 5.12 18.27
C LYS A 582 -0.61 4.42 19.20
N SER A 583 -0.86 4.45 20.50
CA SER A 583 -0.03 3.77 21.51
C SER A 583 -0.06 2.25 21.32
N ASP A 584 -1.26 1.69 21.10
CA ASP A 584 -1.42 0.25 20.89
C ASP A 584 -0.73 -0.22 19.60
N ILE A 585 -0.83 0.57 18.50
CA ILE A 585 -0.13 0.28 17.24
C ILE A 585 1.38 0.25 17.48
N ALA A 586 1.93 1.28 18.14
CA ALA A 586 3.35 1.37 18.43
C ALA A 586 3.82 0.19 19.29
N TYR A 587 3.07 -0.15 20.33
CA TYR A 587 3.37 -1.28 21.22
C TYR A 587 3.47 -2.61 20.46
N TYR A 588 2.44 -2.96 19.67
CA TYR A 588 2.46 -4.24 18.96
C TYR A 588 3.51 -4.28 17.83
N GLN A 589 3.81 -3.15 17.20
CA GLN A 589 4.92 -3.05 16.24
C GLN A 589 6.27 -3.32 16.93
N SER A 590 6.52 -2.71 18.08
CA SER A 590 7.74 -2.95 18.87
C SER A 590 7.84 -4.42 19.30
N GLN A 591 6.75 -5.03 19.76
CA GLN A 591 6.72 -6.45 20.13
C GLN A 591 7.04 -7.38 18.96
N ILE A 592 6.54 -7.10 17.77
CA ILE A 592 6.83 -7.87 16.54
C ILE A 592 8.33 -7.76 16.20
N VAL A 593 8.88 -6.55 16.23
CA VAL A 593 10.30 -6.31 15.92
C VAL A 593 11.21 -6.98 16.96
N ALA A 594 10.86 -6.90 18.24
CA ALA A 594 11.59 -7.55 19.32
C ALA A 594 11.63 -9.08 19.13
N GLU A 595 10.46 -9.70 18.87
CA GLU A 595 10.36 -11.14 18.67
C GLU A 595 11.11 -11.62 17.40
N GLN A 596 11.10 -10.82 16.32
CA GLN A 596 11.87 -11.11 15.10
C GLN A 596 13.39 -11.01 15.32
N SER A 597 13.84 -10.29 16.34
CA SER A 597 15.25 -10.12 16.68
C SER A 597 15.78 -11.22 17.62
N GLU A 598 14.90 -12.07 18.18
CA GLU A 598 15.28 -13.18 19.05
C GLU A 598 15.92 -14.33 18.26
N ASN A 599 16.89 -15.03 18.87
CA ASN A 599 17.57 -16.18 18.25
C ASN A 599 16.64 -17.38 18.01
N THR A 600 15.52 -17.47 18.71
CA THR A 600 14.49 -18.51 18.56
C THR A 600 13.17 -17.81 18.24
N LEU A 601 12.80 -17.79 16.96
CA LEU A 601 11.62 -17.13 16.43
C LEU A 601 10.34 -17.84 16.93
N ASP A 602 9.53 -17.20 17.75
CA ASP A 602 8.18 -17.67 18.10
C ASP A 602 7.14 -17.15 17.10
N THR A 603 6.90 -17.96 16.06
CA THR A 603 5.97 -17.59 14.98
C THR A 603 4.53 -17.45 15.44
N ASP A 604 4.11 -18.14 16.52
CA ASP A 604 2.72 -18.07 17.00
C ASP A 604 2.49 -16.79 17.81
N LYS A 605 3.51 -16.35 18.56
CA LYS A 605 3.50 -15.08 19.28
C LYS A 605 3.48 -13.89 18.30
N ILE A 606 4.31 -13.93 17.25
CA ILE A 606 4.29 -12.92 16.17
C ILE A 606 2.89 -12.85 15.55
N LYS A 607 2.29 -13.97 15.17
CA LYS A 607 0.92 -14.01 14.63
C LYS A 607 -0.10 -13.42 15.58
N SER A 608 0.03 -13.66 16.89
CA SER A 608 -0.86 -13.05 17.89
C SER A 608 -0.76 -11.54 17.87
N PHE A 609 0.44 -10.97 17.85
CA PHE A 609 0.67 -9.53 17.76
C PHE A 609 0.17 -8.93 16.45
N GLU A 610 0.39 -9.59 15.33
CA GLU A 610 -0.13 -9.18 14.02
C GLU A 610 -1.67 -9.17 13.99
N ASN A 611 -2.33 -10.11 14.67
CA ASN A 611 -3.78 -10.15 14.80
C ASN A 611 -4.33 -8.98 15.61
N GLU A 612 -3.69 -8.64 16.72
CA GLU A 612 -4.07 -7.47 17.51
C GLU A 612 -3.84 -6.18 16.73
N LEU A 613 -2.68 -6.05 16.07
CA LEU A 613 -2.37 -4.89 15.22
C LEU A 613 -3.41 -4.71 14.09
N PHE A 614 -3.83 -5.80 13.47
CA PHE A 614 -4.90 -5.76 12.44
C PHE A 614 -6.22 -5.25 13.03
N THR A 615 -6.60 -5.73 14.21
CA THR A 615 -7.83 -5.33 14.92
C THR A 615 -7.80 -3.85 15.29
N ILE A 616 -6.65 -3.35 15.76
CA ILE A 616 -6.46 -1.94 16.11
C ILE A 616 -6.53 -1.05 14.86
N ASN A 617 -5.95 -1.50 13.74
CA ASN A 617 -6.06 -0.77 12.48
C ASN A 617 -7.52 -0.68 11.98
N GLN A 618 -8.36 -1.68 12.20
CA GLN A 618 -9.80 -1.58 11.91
C GLN A 618 -10.50 -0.54 12.80
N LYS A 619 -10.13 -0.45 14.10
CA LYS A 619 -10.64 0.62 15.00
C LYS A 619 -10.21 2.00 14.50
N LYS A 620 -8.96 2.15 14.05
CA LYS A 620 -8.44 3.39 13.43
C LYS A 620 -9.25 3.79 12.20
N ASP A 621 -9.52 2.86 11.29
CA ASP A 621 -10.33 3.12 10.09
C ASP A 621 -11.76 3.53 10.44
N SER A 622 -12.34 2.94 11.47
CA SER A 622 -13.67 3.30 11.98
C SER A 622 -13.69 4.72 12.57
N LEU A 623 -12.67 5.08 13.34
CA LEU A 623 -12.52 6.44 13.88
C LEU A 623 -12.40 7.48 12.76
N ILE A 624 -11.60 7.21 11.72
CA ILE A 624 -11.43 8.10 10.56
C ILE A 624 -12.78 8.33 9.86
N LYS A 625 -13.62 7.29 9.72
CA LYS A 625 -14.97 7.43 9.15
C LYS A 625 -15.88 8.32 9.98
N VAL A 626 -15.86 8.17 11.31
CA VAL A 626 -16.61 9.04 12.24
C VAL A 626 -16.15 10.48 12.11
N LEU A 627 -14.83 10.72 12.14
CA LEU A 627 -14.25 12.06 12.00
C LEU A 627 -14.62 12.72 10.66
N LYS A 628 -14.59 11.97 9.56
CA LYS A 628 -14.97 12.47 8.23
C LYS A 628 -16.47 12.83 8.17
N LYS A 629 -17.33 12.00 8.74
CA LYS A 629 -18.79 12.16 8.65
C LYS A 629 -19.31 13.22 9.61
N ASP A 630 -18.91 13.12 10.88
CA ASP A 630 -19.54 13.85 11.97
C ASP A 630 -18.79 15.15 12.33
N TYR A 631 -17.52 15.30 11.84
CA TYR A 631 -16.67 16.46 12.11
C TYR A 631 -16.09 17.07 10.80
N PRO A 632 -16.92 17.55 9.88
CA PRO A 632 -16.48 18.04 8.57
C PRO A 632 -15.50 19.22 8.65
N LYS A 633 -15.60 20.07 9.70
CA LYS A 633 -14.66 21.17 9.93
C LYS A 633 -13.24 20.65 10.19
N TYR A 634 -13.10 19.59 10.98
CA TYR A 634 -11.82 18.92 11.22
C TYR A 634 -11.26 18.42 9.88
N TYR A 635 -12.08 17.71 9.11
CA TYR A 635 -11.66 17.15 7.84
C TYR A 635 -11.20 18.21 6.83
N GLN A 636 -11.94 19.33 6.73
CA GLN A 636 -11.55 20.46 5.89
C GLN A 636 -10.22 21.09 6.32
N LEU A 637 -9.99 21.26 7.63
CA LEU A 637 -8.74 21.81 8.14
C LEU A 637 -7.55 20.87 7.92
N LYS A 638 -7.76 19.57 8.08
CA LYS A 638 -6.74 18.54 7.85
C LYS A 638 -6.26 18.50 6.40
N HIS A 639 -7.17 18.64 5.46
CA HIS A 639 -6.89 18.58 4.02
C HIS A 639 -6.74 19.95 3.36
N LYS A 640 -6.57 21.01 4.16
CA LYS A 640 -6.38 22.35 3.64
C LYS A 640 -5.01 22.49 2.97
N THR A 641 -5.00 22.52 1.65
CA THR A 641 -3.82 22.72 0.80
C THR A 641 -3.71 24.17 0.33
N GLU A 642 -3.53 25.13 1.24
CA GLU A 642 -3.12 26.46 0.83
C GLU A 642 -1.64 26.43 0.44
N SER A 643 -1.34 26.63 -0.84
CA SER A 643 0.04 26.74 -1.30
C SER A 643 0.64 28.07 -0.88
N PHE A 644 1.78 28.02 -0.22
CA PHE A 644 2.60 29.16 0.14
C PHE A 644 3.24 29.75 -1.11
N SER A 645 3.25 31.07 -1.25
CA SER A 645 3.78 31.70 -2.46
C SER A 645 5.22 32.20 -2.27
N VAL A 646 5.93 32.39 -3.39
CA VAL A 646 7.27 33.04 -3.36
C VAL A 646 7.21 34.40 -2.66
N LYS A 647 6.11 35.15 -2.83
CA LYS A 647 5.92 36.44 -2.17
C LYS A 647 5.83 36.30 -0.65
N ASP A 648 5.14 35.28 -0.16
CA ASP A 648 5.06 35.02 1.28
C ASP A 648 6.42 34.68 1.89
N ILE A 649 7.26 33.95 1.16
CA ILE A 649 8.66 33.71 1.57
C ILE A 649 9.42 35.02 1.62
N GLN A 650 9.35 35.80 0.54
CA GLN A 650 10.05 37.11 0.44
C GLN A 650 9.65 38.05 1.56
N ASP A 651 8.38 38.06 1.96
CA ASP A 651 7.90 38.91 3.06
C ASP A 651 8.43 38.46 4.42
N LYS A 652 8.80 37.21 4.60
CA LYS A 652 9.30 36.66 5.88
C LYS A 652 10.82 36.62 6.01
N ILE A 653 11.57 36.60 4.92
CA ILE A 653 13.03 36.60 4.96
C ILE A 653 13.56 38.04 4.98
N ASN A 654 14.77 38.23 5.52
CA ASN A 654 15.47 39.51 5.52
C ASN A 654 16.49 39.61 4.36
N ASN A 655 17.12 40.75 4.18
CA ASN A 655 18.10 40.98 3.11
C ASN A 655 19.41 40.16 3.24
N ARG A 656 19.59 39.43 4.35
CA ARG A 656 20.77 38.59 4.62
C ARG A 656 20.52 37.12 4.41
N THR A 657 19.31 36.74 4.01
CA THR A 657 18.88 35.31 3.88
C THR A 657 18.58 34.97 2.42
N THR A 658 19.14 33.90 1.94
CA THR A 658 18.78 33.26 0.67
C THR A 658 18.25 31.89 0.94
N VAL A 659 17.12 31.51 0.30
CA VAL A 659 16.62 30.16 0.21
C VAL A 659 17.14 29.55 -1.09
N LEU A 660 17.82 28.41 -0.99
CA LEU A 660 18.33 27.62 -2.12
C LEU A 660 17.64 26.27 -2.13
N GLU A 661 16.76 26.09 -3.08
CA GLU A 661 15.97 24.88 -3.22
C GLU A 661 16.32 24.12 -4.48
N PHE A 662 16.63 22.82 -4.33
CA PHE A 662 16.99 21.94 -5.42
C PHE A 662 15.80 21.05 -5.80
N PHE A 663 15.62 20.78 -7.06
CA PHE A 663 14.72 19.77 -7.59
C PHE A 663 15.45 18.87 -8.56
N SER A 664 15.55 17.59 -8.25
CA SER A 664 16.29 16.60 -9.02
C SER A 664 15.37 15.79 -9.93
N THR A 665 15.80 15.65 -11.18
CA THR A 665 15.24 14.70 -12.15
C THR A 665 16.31 13.65 -12.49
N LYS A 666 15.96 12.62 -13.25
CA LYS A 666 16.92 11.59 -13.68
C LYS A 666 18.16 12.14 -14.44
N SER A 667 18.07 13.31 -15.04
CA SER A 667 19.14 13.86 -15.88
C SER A 667 19.58 15.28 -15.54
N LYS A 668 18.82 16.01 -14.72
CA LYS A 668 19.03 17.43 -14.46
C LYS A 668 18.67 17.77 -13.02
N ILE A 669 19.31 18.81 -12.51
CA ILE A 669 18.97 19.44 -11.23
C ILE A 669 18.57 20.87 -11.52
N TYR A 670 17.42 21.28 -11.01
CA TYR A 670 16.99 22.67 -11.00
C TYR A 670 17.28 23.28 -9.63
N ALA A 671 18.04 24.37 -9.61
CA ALA A 671 18.36 25.10 -8.38
C ALA A 671 17.63 26.43 -8.38
N PHE A 672 16.61 26.57 -7.53
CA PHE A 672 15.89 27.82 -7.31
C PHE A 672 16.58 28.62 -6.21
N THR A 673 16.76 29.91 -6.45
CA THR A 673 17.23 30.86 -5.41
C THR A 673 16.17 31.90 -5.18
N ILE A 674 15.76 32.07 -3.91
CA ILE A 674 14.76 33.03 -3.48
C ILE A 674 15.45 33.95 -2.45
N SER A 675 15.57 35.20 -2.77
CA SER A 675 16.00 36.28 -1.87
C SER A 675 14.88 37.28 -1.65
N LYS A 676 15.06 38.24 -0.76
CA LYS A 676 14.03 39.23 -0.41
C LYS A 676 13.39 39.93 -1.61
N ASN A 677 14.14 40.15 -2.70
CA ASN A 677 13.68 40.92 -3.85
C ASN A 677 13.79 40.17 -5.19
N ASP A 678 14.30 38.95 -5.21
CA ASP A 678 14.52 38.24 -6.46
C ASP A 678 14.21 36.75 -6.33
N VAL A 679 13.75 36.16 -7.43
CA VAL A 679 13.64 34.72 -7.65
C VAL A 679 14.34 34.39 -8.94
N SER A 680 15.18 33.36 -8.91
CA SER A 680 15.85 32.88 -10.12
C SER A 680 16.00 31.35 -10.10
N ILE A 681 16.29 30.79 -11.26
CA ILE A 681 16.54 29.38 -11.43
C ILE A 681 17.82 29.15 -12.21
N LYS A 682 18.51 28.05 -11.89
CA LYS A 682 19.64 27.56 -12.67
C LYS A 682 19.45 26.06 -12.92
N GLU A 683 19.54 25.68 -14.19
CA GLU A 683 19.64 24.28 -14.59
C GLU A 683 21.09 23.83 -14.45
N LEU A 684 21.31 22.72 -13.76
CA LEU A 684 22.62 22.08 -13.53
C LEU A 684 22.58 20.68 -14.13
N THR A 685 23.61 20.32 -14.87
CA THR A 685 23.81 18.96 -15.40
C THR A 685 25.13 18.45 -14.84
N ILE A 686 25.07 17.49 -13.94
CA ILE A 686 26.21 16.97 -13.21
C ILE A 686 26.28 15.46 -13.45
N SER A 687 27.37 15.02 -14.04
CA SER A 687 27.60 13.59 -14.28
C SER A 687 28.02 12.89 -12.99
N GLU A 688 27.51 11.66 -12.76
CA GLU A 688 27.92 10.80 -11.65
C GLU A 688 27.87 11.51 -10.27
N LEU A 689 26.84 12.28 -10.03
CA LEU A 689 26.70 13.04 -8.78
C LEU A 689 26.64 12.12 -7.55
N ASP A 690 25.98 10.99 -7.66
CA ASP A 690 25.91 9.94 -6.67
C ASP A 690 27.30 9.47 -6.24
N LYS A 691 28.14 9.07 -7.17
CA LYS A 691 29.53 8.65 -6.90
C LYS A 691 30.38 9.76 -6.31
N LYS A 692 30.16 11.02 -6.76
CA LYS A 692 30.87 12.17 -6.21
C LYS A 692 30.50 12.43 -4.76
N ILE A 693 29.23 12.33 -4.40
CA ILE A 693 28.76 12.52 -3.01
C ILE A 693 29.20 11.35 -2.13
N GLU A 694 29.13 10.13 -2.62
CA GLU A 694 29.65 8.95 -1.92
C GLU A 694 31.16 9.11 -1.62
N ARG A 695 31.94 9.46 -2.63
CA ARG A 695 33.37 9.72 -2.47
C ARG A 695 33.67 10.86 -1.50
N PHE A 696 32.85 11.92 -1.51
CA PHE A 696 32.95 13.03 -0.55
C PHE A 696 32.75 12.53 0.88
N ASN A 697 31.69 11.78 1.15
CA ASN A 697 31.39 11.23 2.47
C ASN A 697 32.47 10.24 2.92
N THR A 698 32.88 9.31 2.05
CA THR A 698 33.95 8.34 2.33
C THR A 698 35.28 9.04 2.64
N SER A 699 35.63 10.10 1.90
CA SER A 699 36.86 10.85 2.15
C SER A 699 36.90 11.53 3.54
N ILE A 700 35.73 11.90 4.06
CA ILE A 700 35.59 12.46 5.42
C ILE A 700 35.70 11.35 6.47
N THR A 701 34.94 10.26 6.33
CA THR A 701 34.87 9.18 7.31
C THR A 701 36.17 8.34 7.38
N SER A 702 36.90 8.24 6.27
CA SER A 702 38.25 7.64 6.22
C SER A 702 39.37 8.64 6.56
N GLU A 703 39.03 9.86 6.94
CA GLU A 703 39.97 10.94 7.25
C GLU A 703 40.98 11.30 6.13
N ASN A 704 40.67 10.95 4.87
CA ASN A 704 41.48 11.21 3.70
C ASN A 704 41.39 12.68 3.27
N LEU A 705 42.16 13.55 3.88
CA LEU A 705 42.12 15.00 3.66
C LEU A 705 42.45 15.40 2.21
N ASN A 706 43.35 14.66 1.52
CA ASN A 706 43.72 15.00 0.15
C ASN A 706 42.60 14.73 -0.84
N ASP A 707 41.90 13.58 -0.70
CA ASP A 707 40.75 13.25 -1.52
C ASP A 707 39.58 14.15 -1.22
N TYR A 708 39.33 14.44 0.06
CA TYR A 708 38.30 15.38 0.52
C TYR A 708 38.48 16.76 -0.15
N LYS A 709 39.68 17.35 -0.11
CA LYS A 709 39.95 18.68 -0.72
C LYS A 709 39.57 18.71 -2.20
N LYS A 710 39.94 17.66 -2.95
CA LYS A 710 39.65 17.57 -4.39
C LYS A 710 38.15 17.51 -4.62
N ILE A 711 37.47 16.55 -3.99
CA ILE A 711 36.05 16.29 -4.29
C ILE A 711 35.14 17.41 -3.74
N ALA A 712 35.45 17.98 -2.56
CA ALA A 712 34.71 19.09 -1.99
C ALA A 712 34.78 20.37 -2.85
N SER A 713 35.92 20.61 -3.49
CA SER A 713 36.07 21.72 -4.45
C SER A 713 35.30 21.46 -5.73
N VAL A 714 35.33 20.22 -6.28
CA VAL A 714 34.58 19.85 -7.48
C VAL A 714 33.09 20.05 -7.26
N LEU A 715 32.54 19.51 -6.17
CA LEU A 715 31.12 19.66 -5.84
C LEU A 715 30.72 21.13 -5.65
N TYR A 716 31.58 21.96 -5.04
CA TYR A 716 31.30 23.40 -4.99
C TYR A 716 31.23 24.04 -6.37
N GLN A 717 32.22 23.75 -7.27
CA GLN A 717 32.25 24.32 -8.61
C GLN A 717 31.03 23.93 -9.46
N GLU A 718 30.52 22.71 -9.28
CA GLU A 718 29.39 22.19 -10.05
C GLU A 718 28.03 22.63 -9.48
N LEU A 719 27.85 22.63 -8.14
CA LEU A 719 26.56 22.87 -7.49
C LEU A 719 26.33 24.31 -7.05
N ILE A 720 27.37 24.97 -6.50
CA ILE A 720 27.20 26.27 -5.80
C ILE A 720 27.76 27.43 -6.62
N LYS A 721 28.91 27.27 -7.23
CA LYS A 721 29.56 28.32 -8.04
C LYS A 721 28.67 28.94 -9.12
N PRO A 722 27.85 28.16 -9.85
CA PRO A 722 26.92 28.70 -10.84
C PRO A 722 25.87 29.66 -10.23
N LEU A 723 25.67 29.61 -8.93
CA LEU A 723 24.68 30.36 -8.16
C LEU A 723 25.27 31.51 -7.35
N ASP A 724 26.59 31.62 -7.23
CA ASP A 724 27.33 32.56 -6.31
C ASP A 724 26.76 33.98 -6.33
N LYS A 725 26.46 34.50 -7.55
CA LYS A 725 25.90 35.86 -7.71
C LYS A 725 24.49 36.05 -7.16
N LYS A 726 23.78 34.94 -6.88
CA LYS A 726 22.39 34.91 -6.40
C LYS A 726 22.29 34.55 -4.91
N LEU A 727 23.38 34.04 -4.32
CA LEU A 727 23.45 33.77 -2.89
C LEU A 727 23.81 35.06 -2.12
N ILE A 728 22.75 35.78 -1.71
CA ILE A 728 22.87 37.07 -1.05
C ILE A 728 22.85 36.88 0.47
N GLY A 729 23.73 37.61 1.16
CA GLY A 729 23.80 37.63 2.62
C GLY A 729 24.65 36.50 3.22
N ASP A 730 24.56 36.34 4.54
CA ASP A 730 25.37 35.39 5.30
C ASP A 730 24.52 34.25 5.95
N GLU A 731 23.22 34.17 5.64
CA GLU A 731 22.35 33.08 6.03
C GLU A 731 21.86 32.34 4.77
N LEU A 732 22.10 31.03 4.70
CA LEU A 732 21.68 30.19 3.60
C LEU A 732 20.76 29.08 4.12
N ILE A 733 19.55 29.03 3.59
CA ILE A 733 18.60 27.96 3.86
C ILE A 733 18.62 27.03 2.66
N ILE A 734 19.04 25.78 2.85
CA ILE A 734 19.13 24.78 1.79
C ILE A 734 17.97 23.81 1.92
N ILE A 735 17.26 23.58 0.81
CA ILE A 735 16.23 22.55 0.68
C ILE A 735 16.76 21.56 -0.35
N PRO A 736 17.41 20.47 0.10
CA PRO A 736 17.99 19.47 -0.80
C PRO A 736 16.90 18.65 -1.48
N ASP A 737 17.28 17.90 -2.49
CA ASP A 737 16.46 16.87 -3.11
C ASP A 737 17.29 15.66 -3.49
N ASP A 738 16.69 14.46 -3.40
CA ASP A 738 17.32 13.21 -3.78
C ASP A 738 18.71 13.03 -3.13
N ILE A 739 19.69 12.56 -3.84
CA ILE A 739 21.06 12.30 -3.36
C ILE A 739 21.73 13.49 -2.65
N LEU A 740 21.25 14.72 -2.91
CA LEU A 740 21.78 15.94 -2.24
C LEU A 740 21.49 15.97 -0.74
N TRP A 741 20.57 15.17 -0.24
CA TRP A 741 20.34 14.97 1.20
C TRP A 741 21.55 14.39 1.91
N TYR A 742 22.39 13.61 1.23
CA TYR A 742 23.62 13.06 1.79
C TYR A 742 24.79 14.03 1.75
N LEU A 743 24.67 15.20 1.10
CA LEU A 743 25.73 16.20 1.02
C LEU A 743 25.72 17.14 2.23
N ASN A 744 26.87 17.30 2.87
CA ASN A 744 27.08 18.34 3.87
C ASN A 744 27.65 19.61 3.20
N PHE A 745 26.78 20.59 2.93
CA PHE A 745 27.17 21.81 2.24
C PHE A 745 28.10 22.70 3.07
N ASP A 746 28.11 22.62 4.41
CA ASP A 746 29.04 23.35 5.29
C ASP A 746 30.50 23.12 4.88
N LEU A 747 30.81 21.91 4.44
CA LEU A 747 32.11 21.39 4.18
C LEU A 747 32.58 21.53 2.71
N LEU A 748 31.76 22.11 1.83
CA LEU A 748 32.19 22.40 0.48
C LEU A 748 33.28 23.48 0.46
N LEU A 749 34.26 23.32 -0.43
CA LEU A 749 35.39 24.21 -0.53
C LEU A 749 35.28 25.16 -1.72
N THR A 750 35.34 26.46 -1.48
CA THR A 750 35.17 27.46 -2.55
C THR A 750 36.33 27.45 -3.56
N ASN A 751 37.46 26.92 -3.18
CA ASN A 751 38.62 26.65 -4.06
C ASN A 751 39.48 25.49 -3.49
N ASN A 752 40.35 24.94 -4.32
CA ASN A 752 41.28 23.89 -3.94
C ASN A 752 42.64 24.48 -3.59
N ASN A 753 42.82 24.97 -2.36
CA ASN A 753 44.08 25.49 -1.85
C ASN A 753 44.84 24.44 -1.02
N ASN A 754 46.17 24.39 -1.14
CA ASN A 754 47.05 23.51 -0.35
C ASN A 754 47.22 23.96 1.12
N LYS A 755 46.19 24.53 1.71
CA LYS A 755 46.18 24.98 3.09
C LYS A 755 45.93 23.81 4.06
N ASN A 756 46.31 23.97 5.32
CA ASN A 756 45.95 23.05 6.38
C ASN A 756 44.43 23.07 6.62
N SER A 757 43.88 22.05 7.27
CA SER A 757 42.42 21.90 7.46
C SER A 757 41.73 23.10 8.13
N ARG A 758 42.44 23.79 9.05
CA ARG A 758 41.93 24.98 9.75
C ARG A 758 41.68 26.14 8.81
N GLU A 759 42.53 26.31 7.79
CA GLU A 759 42.53 27.47 6.89
C GLU A 759 41.70 27.25 5.62
N LEU A 760 41.27 25.99 5.36
CA LEU A 760 40.48 25.67 4.16
C LEU A 760 39.30 26.62 4.00
N PRO A 761 38.98 27.02 2.75
CA PRO A 761 37.91 27.96 2.45
C PRO A 761 36.53 27.30 2.44
N TYR A 762 36.10 26.77 3.58
CA TYR A 762 34.81 26.16 3.76
C TYR A 762 33.65 27.11 3.42
N LEU A 763 32.59 26.62 2.78
CA LEU A 763 31.36 27.41 2.53
C LEU A 763 30.75 27.93 3.84
N LEU A 764 30.84 27.15 4.92
CA LEU A 764 30.49 27.53 6.29
C LEU A 764 31.10 28.87 6.72
N LYS A 765 32.31 29.24 6.25
CA LYS A 765 32.94 30.53 6.59
C LYS A 765 32.21 31.72 6.00
N LYS A 766 31.50 31.55 4.87
CA LYS A 766 30.71 32.57 4.22
C LYS A 766 29.27 32.63 4.74
N HIS A 767 28.63 31.49 4.93
CA HIS A 767 27.21 31.38 5.24
C HIS A 767 26.96 30.54 6.50
N ALA A 768 26.02 30.97 7.34
CA ALA A 768 25.40 30.14 8.35
C ALA A 768 24.33 29.29 7.64
N ILE A 769 24.60 28.01 7.51
CA ILE A 769 23.76 27.08 6.73
C ILE A 769 22.73 26.40 7.64
N SER A 770 21.50 26.35 7.17
CA SER A 770 20.42 25.52 7.74
C SER A 770 19.72 24.74 6.66
N TYR A 771 19.13 23.62 7.03
CA TYR A 771 18.40 22.74 6.12
C TYR A 771 16.91 22.78 6.43
N SER A 772 16.07 22.49 5.45
CA SER A 772 14.63 22.30 5.62
C SER A 772 14.10 21.27 4.62
N ASN A 773 12.98 20.61 4.96
CA ASN A 773 12.34 19.64 4.07
C ASN A 773 11.55 20.33 2.94
N SER A 774 10.94 21.50 3.21
CA SER A 774 10.30 22.34 2.19
C SER A 774 10.20 23.79 2.65
N ALA A 775 10.00 24.70 1.70
CA ALA A 775 9.76 26.11 2.04
C ALA A 775 8.37 26.32 2.67
N ASP A 776 7.37 25.56 2.26
CA ASP A 776 6.03 25.59 2.84
C ASP A 776 6.06 25.22 4.32
N LEU A 777 6.68 24.12 4.70
CA LEU A 777 6.86 23.73 6.12
C LEU A 777 7.64 24.78 6.91
N LEU A 778 8.63 25.43 6.29
CA LEU A 778 9.46 26.44 6.96
C LEU A 778 8.73 27.76 7.19
N PHE A 779 7.90 28.20 6.28
CA PHE A 779 7.34 29.55 6.29
C PHE A 779 5.83 29.62 6.56
N ASN A 780 5.09 28.50 6.42
CA ASN A 780 3.66 28.48 6.65
C ASN A 780 3.31 28.47 8.15
N PRO A 781 2.45 29.38 8.65
CA PRO A 781 2.08 29.45 10.07
C PRO A 781 1.00 28.45 10.45
N ILE A 782 1.16 27.18 10.19
CA ILE A 782 0.18 26.16 10.47
C ILE A 782 -0.11 26.01 11.99
N ILE A 783 0.82 26.32 12.87
CA ILE A 783 0.66 26.24 14.32
C ILE A 783 0.55 27.64 14.94
N LYS A 784 -0.66 28.19 15.00
CA LYS A 784 -0.93 29.23 16.00
C LYS A 784 -1.03 28.53 17.36
N ASN A 785 -0.13 28.82 18.28
CA ASN A 785 -0.27 28.46 19.69
C ASN A 785 -1.55 29.09 20.24
N THR A 786 -2.64 28.31 20.33
CA THR A 786 -3.88 28.69 20.98
C THR A 786 -4.10 27.93 22.28
N SER A 787 -3.18 27.10 22.71
CA SER A 787 -3.10 26.73 24.12
C SER A 787 -2.40 27.85 24.85
N GLU A 788 -3.00 28.35 25.93
CA GLU A 788 -2.31 29.12 26.97
C GLU A 788 -0.92 28.53 27.16
N SER A 789 0.12 29.32 26.95
CA SER A 789 1.48 28.86 26.98
C SER A 789 1.79 28.23 28.33
N LYS A 790 1.61 26.92 28.44
CA LYS A 790 2.31 26.17 29.48
C LYS A 790 3.78 26.53 29.27
N THR A 791 4.36 27.28 30.20
CA THR A 791 5.78 27.62 30.19
C THR A 791 6.55 26.30 30.24
N LEU A 792 7.05 25.85 29.07
CA LEU A 792 7.84 24.63 28.99
C LEU A 792 9.13 24.83 29.78
N LYS A 793 9.62 23.80 30.43
CA LYS A 793 10.92 23.79 31.14
C LYS A 793 12.07 23.91 30.14
N LYS A 794 13.25 24.37 30.56
CA LYS A 794 14.32 24.74 29.62
C LYS A 794 14.91 23.52 28.89
N CYS A 795 15.57 22.58 29.55
CA CYS A 795 16.27 21.47 28.92
C CYS A 795 15.95 20.12 29.58
N LEU A 796 15.77 19.06 28.77
CA LEU A 796 15.72 17.67 29.18
C LEU A 796 16.83 16.92 28.43
N ALA A 797 17.74 16.27 29.14
CA ALA A 797 18.89 15.62 28.52
C ALA A 797 19.14 14.23 29.08
N PHE A 798 19.57 13.31 28.20
CA PHE A 798 19.89 11.93 28.52
C PHE A 798 21.27 11.55 27.99
N SER A 799 22.09 10.84 28.79
CA SER A 799 23.33 10.24 28.34
C SER A 799 23.33 8.75 28.61
N TYR A 800 23.61 7.97 27.56
CA TYR A 800 23.80 6.54 27.69
C TYR A 800 24.99 6.22 28.60
N SER A 801 24.85 5.20 29.46
CA SER A 801 25.93 4.72 30.28
C SER A 801 25.65 3.28 30.75
N ASN A 802 26.58 2.38 30.54
CA ASN A 802 26.59 1.11 31.25
C ASN A 802 26.94 1.36 32.71
N ALA A 803 26.13 0.90 33.66
CA ALA A 803 26.49 0.91 35.05
C ALA A 803 27.77 0.07 35.22
N PRO A 804 28.83 0.54 35.92
CA PRO A 804 29.98 -0.28 36.19
C PRO A 804 29.50 -1.50 37.00
N SER A 805 29.55 -2.68 36.41
CA SER A 805 29.41 -3.92 37.19
C SER A 805 30.55 -4.01 38.19
N THR A 806 30.28 -3.78 39.46
CA THR A 806 31.24 -3.93 40.59
C THR A 806 31.58 -5.40 40.87
N LYS A 807 31.47 -6.26 39.87
CA LYS A 807 32.02 -7.63 39.98
C LYS A 807 32.74 -7.97 38.68
N LYS A 808 34.07 -8.20 38.80
CA LYS A 808 34.83 -8.97 37.80
C LYS A 808 34.13 -10.33 37.68
N SER A 809 33.24 -10.49 36.72
CA SER A 809 32.64 -11.76 36.36
C SER A 809 33.69 -12.59 35.63
N ASN A 810 33.96 -13.77 36.11
CA ASN A 810 34.75 -14.79 35.46
C ASN A 810 34.24 -14.99 34.02
N LYS A 811 35.13 -14.97 33.06
CA LYS A 811 34.91 -15.24 31.64
C LYS A 811 34.50 -16.69 31.42
N ASN A 812 33.33 -17.13 31.82
CA ASN A 812 32.80 -18.46 31.46
C ASN A 812 31.28 -18.58 31.67
N SER A 813 30.53 -17.57 31.30
CA SER A 813 29.09 -17.74 31.04
C SER A 813 28.76 -17.15 29.65
N VAL A 814 28.45 -18.05 28.74
CA VAL A 814 27.91 -17.74 27.42
C VAL A 814 26.48 -17.25 27.64
N SER A 815 26.32 -15.93 27.81
CA SER A 815 25.05 -15.25 27.59
C SER A 815 25.03 -14.72 26.14
N PRO A 816 23.90 -14.64 25.47
CA PRO A 816 23.88 -14.17 24.09
C PRO A 816 24.42 -12.74 23.99
N ALA A 817 25.50 -12.59 23.23
CA ALA A 817 26.43 -11.47 23.28
C ALA A 817 26.01 -10.24 22.41
N ASN A 818 24.73 -9.98 22.16
CA ASN A 818 24.33 -8.97 21.16
C ASN A 818 23.67 -7.69 21.69
N ASP A 819 23.36 -7.52 22.98
CA ASP A 819 22.52 -6.39 23.43
C ASP A 819 23.17 -5.37 24.36
N ILE A 820 24.43 -5.50 24.72
CA ILE A 820 25.07 -4.53 25.60
C ILE A 820 25.94 -3.59 24.77
N LYS A 821 25.43 -2.38 24.49
CA LYS A 821 26.20 -1.32 23.84
C LYS A 821 27.32 -0.83 24.75
N GLU A 822 28.44 -0.37 24.18
CA GLU A 822 29.56 0.17 24.92
C GLU A 822 29.20 1.47 25.67
N ASP A 823 29.87 1.73 26.80
CA ASP A 823 29.70 2.99 27.54
C ASP A 823 30.11 4.21 26.70
N LEU A 824 29.41 5.35 26.86
CA LEU A 824 29.66 6.59 26.17
C LEU A 824 30.17 7.69 27.12
N PRO A 825 31.45 7.63 27.55
CA PRO A 825 32.00 8.62 28.51
C PRO A 825 31.99 10.06 27.95
N GLY A 826 32.08 10.22 26.61
CA GLY A 826 31.95 11.51 25.93
C GLY A 826 30.56 12.10 26.09
N ALA A 827 29.49 11.29 25.97
CA ALA A 827 28.11 11.73 26.15
C ALA A 827 27.85 12.25 27.57
N ARG A 828 28.40 11.57 28.60
CA ARG A 828 28.28 12.04 29.97
C ARG A 828 28.98 13.38 30.20
N LYS A 829 30.19 13.57 29.67
CA LYS A 829 30.93 14.82 29.71
C LYS A 829 30.19 15.95 28.96
N GLU A 830 29.58 15.63 27.83
CA GLU A 830 28.78 16.55 27.03
C GLU A 830 27.61 17.11 27.84
N ILE A 831 26.79 16.24 28.43
CA ILE A 831 25.63 16.67 29.24
C ILE A 831 26.07 17.42 30.49
N ASP A 832 27.15 17.04 31.17
CA ASP A 832 27.68 17.75 32.30
C ASP A 832 28.11 19.20 31.92
N MET A 833 28.73 19.38 30.76
CA MET A 833 29.06 20.72 30.26
C MET A 833 27.84 21.55 29.94
N ILE A 834 26.79 20.96 29.39
CA ILE A 834 25.54 21.64 29.03
C ILE A 834 24.77 22.05 30.28
N SER A 835 24.73 21.22 31.31
CA SER A 835 24.04 21.48 32.58
C SER A 835 24.54 22.73 33.29
N LYS A 836 25.83 23.10 33.11
CA LYS A 836 26.43 24.31 33.62
C LYS A 836 26.06 25.59 32.83
N ILE A 837 25.43 25.43 31.66
CA ILE A 837 25.07 26.52 30.76
C ILE A 837 23.57 26.78 30.72
N ILE A 838 22.77 25.73 30.65
CA ILE A 838 21.30 25.82 30.52
C ILE A 838 20.65 25.08 31.70
N ASP A 839 19.65 25.67 32.33
CA ASP A 839 18.88 25.02 33.39
C ASP A 839 17.98 23.92 32.83
N GLY A 840 17.86 22.82 33.58
CA GLY A 840 17.06 21.70 33.10
C GLY A 840 17.13 20.46 33.98
N GLN A 841 16.66 19.35 33.46
CA GLN A 841 16.83 18.01 34.02
C GLN A 841 17.79 17.20 33.15
N TYR A 842 18.74 16.57 33.83
CA TYR A 842 19.84 15.84 33.19
C TYR A 842 19.94 14.45 33.80
N TYR A 843 19.73 13.43 32.96
CA TYR A 843 19.70 12.03 33.37
C TYR A 843 20.95 11.30 32.88
N TYR A 844 21.59 10.62 33.82
CA TYR A 844 22.86 9.91 33.61
C TYR A 844 22.74 8.46 34.06
N GLY A 845 23.47 7.55 33.42
CA GLY A 845 23.57 6.17 33.83
C GLY A 845 22.20 5.51 34.00
N VAL A 846 22.03 4.81 35.10
CA VAL A 846 20.80 4.03 35.39
C VAL A 846 19.49 4.86 35.42
N ASN A 847 19.58 6.17 35.46
CA ASN A 847 18.43 7.06 35.42
C ASN A 847 18.08 7.54 34.00
N ALA A 848 18.93 7.27 33.01
CA ALA A 848 18.73 7.64 31.62
C ALA A 848 17.92 6.56 30.89
N ILE A 849 16.69 6.34 31.34
CA ILE A 849 15.80 5.26 30.89
C ILE A 849 14.68 5.80 30.02
N GLU A 850 14.16 4.95 29.17
CA GLU A 850 13.14 5.28 28.18
C GLU A 850 11.83 5.76 28.82
N SER A 851 11.33 5.08 29.84
CA SER A 851 10.11 5.48 30.55
C SER A 851 10.20 6.90 31.12
N THR A 852 11.37 7.29 31.64
CA THR A 852 11.60 8.67 32.10
C THR A 852 11.53 9.68 30.93
N PHE A 853 12.02 9.33 29.76
CA PHE A 853 11.92 10.15 28.56
C PHE A 853 10.47 10.32 28.15
N LYS A 854 9.72 9.23 27.94
CA LYS A 854 8.30 9.24 27.52
C LYS A 854 7.42 10.04 28.48
N GLN A 855 7.61 9.95 29.79
CA GLN A 855 6.85 10.68 30.81
C GLN A 855 7.11 12.21 30.84
N ASN A 856 8.26 12.64 30.32
CA ASN A 856 8.69 14.04 30.46
C ASN A 856 8.82 14.79 29.14
N VAL A 857 8.91 14.14 28.01
CA VAL A 857 9.25 14.73 26.71
C VAL A 857 8.34 15.89 26.31
N GLU A 858 7.08 15.89 26.68
CA GLU A 858 6.09 16.94 26.38
C GLU A 858 6.30 18.25 27.15
N LYS A 859 7.21 18.27 28.14
CA LYS A 859 7.32 19.36 29.13
C LYS A 859 8.49 20.31 28.89
N TYR A 860 9.33 20.07 27.87
CA TYR A 860 10.60 20.76 27.69
C TYR A 860 10.76 21.44 26.33
N ASN A 861 11.43 22.61 26.31
CA ASN A 861 11.74 23.34 25.10
C ASN A 861 12.93 22.77 24.33
N ILE A 862 13.89 22.18 25.03
CA ILE A 862 15.10 21.58 24.46
C ILE A 862 15.19 20.14 24.93
N LEU A 863 15.37 19.24 23.97
CA LEU A 863 15.70 17.85 24.22
C LEU A 863 17.12 17.62 23.73
N HIS A 864 17.96 16.98 24.55
CA HIS A 864 19.32 16.61 24.18
C HIS A 864 19.57 15.14 24.48
N LEU A 865 19.71 14.34 23.42
CA LEU A 865 19.84 12.89 23.50
C LEU A 865 21.25 12.48 23.05
N ALA A 866 22.11 12.18 24.01
CA ALA A 866 23.46 11.67 23.79
C ALA A 866 23.48 10.15 24.04
N LEU A 867 22.94 9.41 23.08
CA LEU A 867 22.60 7.99 23.16
C LEU A 867 23.26 7.21 22.01
N HIS A 868 23.17 5.88 22.03
CA HIS A 868 23.43 5.10 20.82
C HIS A 868 22.25 5.21 19.86
N GLY A 869 22.53 5.31 18.56
CA GLY A 869 21.53 5.29 17.48
C GLY A 869 21.88 4.22 16.46
N GLU A 870 20.86 3.54 15.96
CA GLU A 870 20.97 2.56 14.89
C GLU A 870 19.94 2.85 13.83
N VAL A 871 20.38 2.92 12.57
CA VAL A 871 19.51 3.20 11.42
C VAL A 871 19.26 1.89 10.67
N ASP A 872 18.00 1.56 10.49
CA ASP A 872 17.56 0.48 9.63
C ASP A 872 17.22 1.08 8.25
N ASN A 873 18.02 0.77 7.23
CA ASN A 873 17.82 1.28 5.88
C ASN A 873 16.76 0.49 5.10
N GLU A 874 16.50 -0.78 5.46
CA GLU A 874 15.46 -1.59 4.81
C GLU A 874 14.07 -1.24 5.36
N ASN A 875 13.98 -1.03 6.67
CA ASN A 875 12.76 -0.67 7.38
C ASN A 875 12.99 0.56 8.27
N PRO A 876 12.96 1.78 7.74
CA PRO A 876 13.30 2.99 8.50
C PRO A 876 12.48 3.21 9.78
N GLU A 877 11.27 2.66 9.84
CA GLU A 877 10.41 2.69 11.04
C GLU A 877 11.01 1.92 12.22
N ASN A 878 11.95 0.99 11.96
CA ASN A 878 12.67 0.20 12.97
C ASN A 878 13.98 0.86 13.41
N SER A 879 14.37 2.00 12.85
CA SER A 879 15.49 2.79 13.34
C SER A 879 15.25 3.18 14.79
N LYS A 880 16.29 3.15 15.64
CA LYS A 880 16.13 3.15 17.09
C LYS A 880 17.21 3.92 17.84
N LEU A 881 16.85 4.40 19.04
CA LEU A 881 17.74 4.95 20.05
C LEU A 881 17.76 4.04 21.26
N PHE A 882 18.96 3.81 21.80
CA PHE A 882 19.15 2.94 22.97
C PHE A 882 19.28 3.77 24.24
N PHE A 883 18.36 3.58 25.17
CA PHE A 883 18.44 4.08 26.52
C PHE A 883 19.26 3.14 27.41
N THR A 884 19.62 3.59 28.61
CA THR A 884 20.33 2.75 29.56
C THR A 884 19.40 1.64 30.06
N LYS A 885 19.91 0.41 30.09
CA LYS A 885 19.12 -0.77 30.48
C LYS A 885 18.59 -0.61 31.90
N SER A 886 17.29 -0.75 32.06
CA SER A 886 16.57 -0.59 33.31
C SER A 886 16.02 -1.93 33.82
N LYS A 887 15.39 -1.90 35.00
CA LYS A 887 14.57 -3.01 35.51
C LYS A 887 13.09 -2.80 35.20
N ASP A 888 12.77 -1.82 34.37
CA ASP A 888 11.41 -1.57 33.92
C ASP A 888 10.94 -2.75 33.06
N THR A 889 9.75 -3.23 33.33
CA THR A 889 9.13 -4.35 32.60
C THR A 889 8.08 -3.86 31.59
N ILE A 890 7.85 -2.56 31.52
CA ILE A 890 6.87 -1.93 30.62
C ILE A 890 7.54 -1.50 29.33
N GLU A 891 8.75 -0.91 29.43
CA GLU A 891 9.54 -0.43 28.29
C GLU A 891 10.76 -1.35 28.09
N ASP A 892 11.21 -1.47 26.85
CA ASP A 892 12.34 -2.34 26.47
C ASP A 892 13.70 -1.61 26.43
N ASP A 893 13.72 -0.34 26.86
CA ASP A 893 14.88 0.58 26.81
C ASP A 893 15.37 0.92 25.40
N ILE A 894 14.51 0.70 24.36
CA ILE A 894 14.78 0.97 22.95
C ILE A 894 13.64 1.81 22.37
N LEU A 895 13.93 3.04 22.02
CA LEU A 895 12.95 3.93 21.39
C LEU A 895 13.00 3.83 19.87
N TYR A 896 11.99 3.21 19.27
CA TYR A 896 11.87 3.07 17.83
C TYR A 896 11.23 4.29 17.15
N ASN A 897 11.50 4.49 15.85
CA ASN A 897 10.87 5.56 15.08
C ASN A 897 9.34 5.50 15.09
N HIS A 898 8.76 4.31 15.00
CA HIS A 898 7.29 4.15 15.01
C HIS A 898 6.66 4.54 16.34
N GLU A 899 7.38 4.45 17.46
CA GLU A 899 6.92 4.91 18.77
C GLU A 899 6.91 6.44 18.89
N LEU A 900 7.90 7.10 18.27
CA LEU A 900 7.94 8.56 18.21
C LEU A 900 6.69 9.16 17.57
N PHE A 901 6.07 8.47 16.60
CA PHE A 901 4.82 8.93 15.95
C PHE A 901 3.62 8.96 16.91
N ALA A 902 3.69 8.24 18.04
CA ALA A 902 2.66 8.27 19.06
C ALA A 902 2.89 9.37 20.13
N LEU A 903 4.10 9.97 20.18
CA LEU A 903 4.47 11.00 21.15
C LEU A 903 4.12 12.39 20.64
N ASN A 904 3.92 13.32 21.59
CA ASN A 904 3.80 14.74 21.32
C ASN A 904 5.04 15.47 21.84
N ILE A 905 5.88 15.99 20.93
CA ILE A 905 7.17 16.62 21.25
C ILE A 905 7.18 18.09 20.84
N PRO A 906 6.62 19.00 21.64
CA PRO A 906 6.52 20.42 21.30
C PRO A 906 7.84 21.19 21.42
N ALA A 907 8.98 20.50 21.47
CA ALA A 907 10.30 21.08 21.69
C ALA A 907 10.72 22.05 20.58
N ASP A 908 11.30 23.18 20.96
CA ASP A 908 11.89 24.16 20.05
C ASP A 908 13.17 23.65 19.40
N LEU A 909 13.89 22.74 20.07
CA LEU A 909 15.12 22.13 19.59
C LEU A 909 15.27 20.72 20.13
N VAL A 910 15.48 19.75 19.24
CA VAL A 910 15.94 18.42 19.58
C VAL A 910 17.36 18.25 19.06
N VAL A 911 18.28 17.87 19.93
CA VAL A 911 19.67 17.55 19.59
C VAL A 911 19.86 16.05 19.71
N LEU A 912 20.16 15.39 18.61
CA LEU A 912 20.49 13.99 18.56
C LEU A 912 22.02 13.83 18.43
N SER A 913 22.69 13.77 19.56
CA SER A 913 24.14 13.54 19.67
C SER A 913 24.39 12.02 19.73
N ALA A 914 23.94 11.30 18.71
CA ALA A 914 24.05 9.85 18.55
C ALA A 914 24.57 9.53 17.15
N CYS A 915 25.05 8.31 16.91
CA CYS A 915 25.61 7.95 15.60
C CYS A 915 24.55 7.96 14.49
N ASN A 916 24.88 8.53 13.34
CA ASN A 916 24.10 8.46 12.11
C ASN A 916 22.65 8.97 12.17
N THR A 917 22.30 9.82 13.12
CA THR A 917 20.88 10.24 13.33
C THR A 917 20.29 11.09 12.20
N GLY A 918 21.14 11.69 11.37
CA GLY A 918 20.74 12.45 10.18
C GLY A 918 20.92 11.68 8.87
N ILE A 919 21.19 10.38 8.94
CA ILE A 919 21.26 9.46 7.77
C ILE A 919 20.08 8.52 7.84
N GLY A 920 19.62 8.08 6.69
CA GLY A 920 18.56 7.12 6.47
C GLY A 920 18.33 6.96 4.99
N GLU A 921 17.43 6.08 4.61
CA GLU A 921 17.04 5.94 3.22
C GLU A 921 16.34 7.21 2.71
N ILE A 922 16.63 7.60 1.48
CA ILE A 922 15.90 8.69 0.82
C ILE A 922 14.54 8.15 0.42
N ALA A 923 13.50 8.68 1.02
CA ALA A 923 12.14 8.36 0.62
C ALA A 923 11.89 8.88 -0.81
N ASN A 924 11.45 8.01 -1.68
CA ASN A 924 11.09 8.34 -3.06
C ASN A 924 10.04 9.46 -3.10
N GLY A 925 9.91 10.16 -4.22
CA GLY A 925 8.86 11.15 -4.41
C GLY A 925 9.06 12.51 -3.73
N GLY A 926 10.27 12.83 -3.23
CA GLY A 926 10.55 14.15 -2.62
C GLY A 926 10.17 14.25 -1.13
N GLU A 927 9.90 13.14 -0.47
CA GLU A 927 9.56 13.10 0.97
C GLU A 927 10.77 13.32 1.90
N GLY A 928 11.99 13.36 1.35
CA GLY A 928 13.23 13.60 2.09
C GLY A 928 13.89 12.33 2.62
N ILE A 929 14.75 12.45 3.62
CA ILE A 929 15.41 11.31 4.28
C ILE A 929 14.49 10.76 5.38
N MET A 930 14.27 9.45 5.38
CA MET A 930 13.65 8.73 6.49
C MET A 930 14.69 8.43 7.57
N SER A 931 14.95 9.41 8.42
CA SER A 931 15.93 9.33 9.50
C SER A 931 15.27 9.34 10.88
N LEU A 932 16.03 8.95 11.90
CA LEU A 932 15.65 9.14 13.31
C LEU A 932 15.24 10.61 13.60
N GLY A 933 15.94 11.58 12.98
CA GLY A 933 15.61 13.00 13.12
C GLY A 933 14.20 13.33 12.64
N ASN A 934 13.80 12.82 11.48
CA ASN A 934 12.48 13.11 10.94
C ASN A 934 11.34 12.57 11.83
N ALA A 935 11.54 11.46 12.53
CA ALA A 935 10.53 10.95 13.46
C ALA A 935 10.24 11.96 14.59
N PHE A 936 11.26 12.70 15.07
CA PHE A 936 11.04 13.78 16.03
C PHE A 936 10.26 14.96 15.43
N GLN A 937 10.45 15.25 14.14
CA GLN A 937 9.64 16.28 13.47
C GLN A 937 8.18 15.83 13.34
N TYR A 938 7.93 14.56 12.99
CA TYR A 938 6.60 13.97 13.00
C TYR A 938 5.93 14.04 14.37
N ALA A 939 6.71 13.89 15.45
CA ALA A 939 6.26 14.07 16.82
C ALA A 939 6.01 15.55 17.21
N GLY A 940 6.37 16.53 16.38
CA GLY A 940 6.13 17.97 16.60
C GLY A 940 7.34 18.82 16.95
N ALA A 941 8.57 18.29 16.89
CA ALA A 941 9.80 19.05 17.12
C ALA A 941 9.99 20.15 16.06
N LYS A 942 10.27 21.39 16.50
CA LYS A 942 10.34 22.56 15.61
C LYS A 942 11.69 22.76 14.93
N SER A 943 12.76 22.18 15.47
CA SER A 943 14.08 22.17 14.84
C SER A 943 14.94 21.05 15.40
N LEU A 944 15.89 20.60 14.59
CA LEU A 944 16.76 19.48 14.92
C LEU A 944 18.23 19.86 14.74
N LEU A 945 19.09 19.26 15.56
CA LEU A 945 20.53 19.22 15.34
C LEU A 945 20.92 17.73 15.27
N LEU A 946 21.31 17.29 14.08
CA LEU A 946 21.51 15.86 13.76
C LEU A 946 22.96 15.60 13.38
N SER A 947 23.48 14.40 13.70
CA SER A 947 24.79 13.94 13.26
C SER A 947 24.72 13.16 11.95
N LYS A 948 25.65 13.39 11.03
CA LYS A 948 25.78 12.69 9.72
C LYS A 948 26.65 11.44 9.79
N TRP A 949 27.51 11.32 10.77
CA TRP A 949 28.38 10.18 11.02
C TRP A 949 28.67 10.06 12.51
N GLU A 950 29.47 9.08 12.89
CA GLU A 950 29.76 8.71 14.27
C GLU A 950 30.24 9.88 15.12
N VAL A 951 29.77 9.93 16.36
CA VAL A 951 30.05 10.99 17.33
C VAL A 951 31.36 10.66 18.06
N HIS A 952 32.27 11.63 18.15
CA HIS A 952 33.58 11.44 18.76
C HIS A 952 33.65 12.05 20.18
N ASP A 953 34.02 11.27 21.16
CA ASP A 953 33.99 11.55 22.60
C ASP A 953 34.77 12.81 23.05
N LYS A 954 35.85 13.18 22.35
CA LYS A 954 36.68 14.37 22.73
C LYS A 954 36.17 15.64 22.06
N SER A 955 35.73 15.59 20.80
CA SER A 955 35.39 16.80 20.02
C SER A 955 33.97 17.29 20.27
N THR A 956 33.03 16.37 20.45
CA THR A 956 31.60 16.69 20.54
C THR A 956 31.25 17.50 21.79
N PRO A 957 31.71 17.17 23.02
CA PRO A 957 31.42 17.96 24.20
C PRO A 957 31.85 19.45 24.08
N GLU A 958 33.03 19.71 23.51
CA GLU A 958 33.55 21.07 23.33
C GLU A 958 32.74 21.85 22.26
N LEU A 959 32.32 21.19 21.16
CA LEU A 959 31.46 21.78 20.14
C LEU A 959 30.08 22.14 20.71
N MET A 960 29.46 21.24 21.46
CA MET A 960 28.15 21.45 22.07
C MET A 960 28.21 22.54 23.16
N LYS A 961 29.24 22.55 23.99
CA LYS A 961 29.48 23.63 24.94
C LYS A 961 29.51 25.00 24.25
N CYS A 962 30.22 25.10 23.13
CA CYS A 962 30.26 26.35 22.35
C CYS A 962 28.90 26.71 21.77
N PHE A 963 28.19 25.75 21.23
CA PHE A 963 26.86 25.93 20.65
C PHE A 963 25.84 26.41 21.68
N TYR A 964 25.73 25.76 22.84
CA TYR A 964 24.79 26.17 23.90
C TYR A 964 25.18 27.51 24.53
N SER A 965 26.50 27.80 24.64
CA SER A 965 26.96 29.12 25.10
C SER A 965 26.55 30.25 24.13
N ASN A 966 26.58 29.98 22.83
CA ASN A 966 26.14 30.95 21.82
C ASN A 966 24.61 31.12 21.85
N LEU A 967 23.82 30.07 22.06
CA LEU A 967 22.38 30.14 22.26
C LEU A 967 22.03 30.96 23.50
N LYS A 968 22.74 30.78 24.64
CA LYS A 968 22.54 31.55 25.87
C LYS A 968 22.80 33.02 25.66
N LYS A 969 23.73 33.40 24.76
CA LYS A 969 24.00 34.77 24.35
C LYS A 969 22.94 35.38 23.40
N GLY A 970 21.93 34.60 23.03
CA GLY A 970 20.83 35.06 22.18
C GLY A 970 21.11 34.95 20.67
N MET A 971 22.11 34.19 20.22
CA MET A 971 22.34 33.94 18.80
C MET A 971 21.23 33.06 18.27
N ASN A 972 20.82 33.26 17.00
CA ASN A 972 19.95 32.32 16.34
C ASN A 972 20.67 30.95 16.13
N LYS A 973 19.92 29.85 16.05
CA LYS A 973 20.46 28.49 16.09
C LYS A 973 21.49 28.20 14.97
N PRO A 974 21.23 28.55 13.66
CA PRO A 974 22.22 28.33 12.59
C PRO A 974 23.52 29.10 12.84
N LYS A 975 23.41 30.35 13.26
CA LYS A 975 24.57 31.21 13.55
C LYS A 975 25.34 30.70 14.78
N ALA A 976 24.61 30.25 15.80
CA ALA A 976 25.19 29.62 17.00
C ALA A 976 26.01 28.39 16.64
N LEU A 977 25.54 27.53 15.73
CA LEU A 977 26.27 26.36 15.26
C LEU A 977 27.48 26.76 14.40
N GLN A 978 27.31 27.68 13.45
CA GLN A 978 28.39 28.18 12.62
C GLN A 978 29.54 28.69 13.50
N GLN A 979 29.24 29.57 14.45
CA GLN A 979 30.25 30.16 15.35
C GLN A 979 30.87 29.09 16.28
N ALA A 980 30.12 28.08 16.70
CA ALA A 980 30.65 26.97 17.47
C ALA A 980 31.67 26.17 16.66
N LYS A 981 31.38 25.84 15.43
CA LYS A 981 32.28 25.13 14.50
C LYS A 981 33.55 25.95 14.22
N LEU A 982 33.40 27.25 13.93
CA LEU A 982 34.53 28.15 13.67
C LEU A 982 35.42 28.35 14.91
N LYS A 983 34.83 28.50 16.09
CA LYS A 983 35.57 28.61 17.34
C LYS A 983 36.31 27.31 17.69
N TYR A 984 35.66 26.18 17.44
CA TYR A 984 36.30 24.85 17.62
C TYR A 984 37.54 24.73 16.71
N LEU A 985 37.39 25.01 15.41
CA LEU A 985 38.49 25.00 14.45
C LEU A 985 39.67 25.92 14.84
N ALA A 986 39.35 27.11 15.38
CA ALA A 986 40.38 28.06 15.79
C ALA A 986 41.23 27.56 16.97
N ASN A 987 40.61 26.82 17.92
CA ASN A 987 41.22 26.52 19.22
C ASN A 987 41.66 25.04 19.39
N THR A 988 41.27 24.14 18.49
CA THR A 988 41.61 22.71 18.61
C THR A 988 43.02 22.42 18.10
N GLU A 989 43.56 21.25 18.49
CA GLU A 989 44.85 20.74 17.99
C GLU A 989 44.76 20.43 16.47
N ALA A 990 45.89 20.43 15.78
CA ALA A 990 45.95 20.29 14.32
C ALA A 990 45.29 18.98 13.84
N PHE A 991 45.44 17.89 14.54
CA PHE A 991 44.81 16.59 14.22
C PHE A 991 43.30 16.70 14.20
N TYR A 992 42.69 17.32 15.20
CA TYR A 992 41.23 17.44 15.34
C TYR A 992 40.62 18.54 14.46
N THR A 993 41.41 19.21 13.59
CA THR A 993 40.90 20.15 12.58
C THR A 993 40.29 19.42 11.33
N ASN A 994 40.53 18.09 11.20
CA ASN A 994 39.91 17.32 10.14
C ASN A 994 38.36 17.42 10.21
N PRO A 995 37.65 17.61 9.09
CA PRO A 995 36.17 17.71 9.03
C PRO A 995 35.42 16.59 9.74
N PHE A 996 36.01 15.39 9.82
CA PHE A 996 35.44 14.25 10.56
C PHE A 996 35.07 14.63 12.00
N TYR A 997 35.89 15.39 12.71
CA TYR A 997 35.73 15.68 14.14
C TYR A 997 34.69 16.77 14.45
N TRP A 998 34.44 17.72 13.56
CA TRP A 998 33.59 18.90 13.84
C TRP A 998 32.47 19.13 12.81
N GLY A 999 32.59 18.52 11.62
CA GLY A 999 31.66 18.74 10.49
C GLY A 999 30.31 18.05 10.62
N LYS A 1000 30.23 17.05 11.47
CA LYS A 1000 29.11 16.08 11.52
C LYS A 1000 27.72 16.67 11.79
N PHE A 1001 27.59 17.72 12.55
CA PHE A 1001 26.30 18.26 12.96
C PHE A 1001 25.72 19.19 11.93
N LEU A 1002 24.46 18.90 11.53
CA LEU A 1002 23.65 19.74 10.66
C LEU A 1002 22.42 20.23 11.40
N TYR A 1003 22.06 21.50 11.15
CA TYR A 1003 20.89 22.12 11.74
C TYR A 1003 19.73 22.10 10.75
N TYR A 1004 18.68 21.39 11.11
CA TYR A 1004 17.42 21.32 10.37
C TYR A 1004 16.42 22.27 11.02
N ARG A 1005 15.81 23.10 10.17
CA ARG A 1005 14.90 24.16 10.58
C ARG A 1005 13.51 23.83 10.12
N GLU A 1006 12.57 23.72 11.04
CA GLU A 1006 11.16 23.78 10.71
C GLU A 1006 10.51 24.78 11.65
N TYR A 1007 9.71 25.63 11.08
CA TYR A 1007 8.83 26.61 11.71
C TYR A 1007 9.32 27.48 12.87
N ARG A 1008 9.34 28.81 12.63
CA ARG A 1008 9.43 29.96 13.54
C ARG A 1008 10.40 29.91 14.71
N CYS A 1009 11.46 30.60 14.56
CA CYS A 1009 12.19 31.20 15.70
C CYS A 1009 12.57 32.64 15.42
N TYR A 1010 11.63 33.56 15.53
CA TYR A 1010 11.94 35.00 15.48
C TYR A 1010 11.93 35.70 16.84
N LYS A 1011 11.69 35.00 17.97
CA LYS A 1011 11.67 35.64 19.31
C LYS A 1011 12.33 34.80 20.40
N PHE A 1012 13.63 34.50 20.26
CA PHE A 1012 14.44 34.04 21.41
C PHE A 1012 14.78 35.13 22.41
N LYS A 1013 14.59 36.40 22.04
CA LYS A 1013 15.02 37.54 22.88
C LYS A 1013 14.29 37.69 24.22
N LYS A 1014 13.19 37.04 24.47
CA LYS A 1014 12.42 37.19 25.73
C LYS A 1014 12.43 35.96 26.66
N GLN A 1015 12.90 34.81 26.25
CA GLN A 1015 12.85 33.59 27.08
C GLN A 1015 14.13 33.30 27.86
N PHE A 1016 15.25 33.92 27.53
CA PHE A 1016 16.54 33.73 28.21
C PHE A 1016 16.99 34.95 29.10
N LYS A 1017 16.11 35.93 29.28
CA LYS A 1017 16.33 36.96 30.34
C LYS A 1017 15.56 36.47 31.60
#